data_b5d8306066b70242ced80ee49e7ef802
#
_entry.id   b5d8306066b70242ced80ee49e7ef802
#
_cell.length_a   1.000
_cell.length_b   1.000
_cell.length_c   1.000
_cell.angle_alpha   90.00
_cell.angle_beta   90.00
_cell.angle_gamma   90.00
#
_symmetry.space_group_name_H-M   'P 1'
#
loop_
_entity.id
_entity.type
_entity.pdbx_description
1 polymer ?
#
loop_
_entity_poly.entity_id
_entity_poly.type
_entity_poly.pdbx_seq_one_letter_code
_entity_poly.pdbx_strand_id
1 'polypeptide(L)'
;MKISFFVLLTFFFFFSFFSLLSSNEQSTKFDSSINQLCDDSDSLIENSNSRYFDNSYSLNYESLYSFRNGITKTIPQRINILTPDAQQWYRNLENIVNNSKQTWDPDRFKDNFDAKIILKNNDFLCTMNGRIRFTGDYMDHVLKKENMYISSLEVSLNEGNILQNRKFKLFIPRTRQGENEIFMTSIFQELGFLAPTTFFVEIDFNGDVNTYLFQEKINAEFLQNNNLKEGPLLESNAPPPYKWDDKSIDLARIVNETWLIQNDINFQYGFKSLEIYSKLRIFHDQNNNSLMDLNYERIDTISASNLRQFFLLNVALQNYHSLTVDDRKYYINPQNDSIVPIFYDGGSHFLNTKHINYQPFTYAENEDYGEIILDINYLKEIPILKQKINQIDLDKLANLLKDRGLSQENIDFIQNNLIEELLSRLDKIELVISNNHIKKENSVLDYFQKSEENLNLNYIVFKDKENFKICSPDLIDCFTTNLSYDDQIKLLNGRLKIDDKIAFYVSKNLDSLYSKNSMNEMFEFKENIYGIDIFSNQKINYEINDKSRLIKIKPKNQGKYLISNSELDNVTIDLSYDELSKLDSENNFDEARYDKTFYTGCLNIYDSNMKNVSIKVTNSPCEDSVNFVRSKGYINSIEINGSKFDSIDADFSEILFMNTLILNSGNDCVDVSKGEYKFEILNLQNCFDKGISIGESSTVRIEEMSVSDSYIGLAIKDSSEVDINFYKLTGTEYCYASYRKKEEFGPSKLKINQVNCNDSKTFSQPDSFIVVSDDS
;
A
#
# COMPACT_ATOMS: atom_id res chain seq x y z
N MET A 1 18.94 8.59 -57.89
CA MET A 1 17.96 9.30 -57.07
C MET A 1 16.53 8.70 -57.09
N LYS A 2 16.36 7.45 -57.54
CA LYS A 2 15.05 6.73 -57.52
C LYS A 2 15.06 5.46 -56.65
N ILE A 3 16.19 5.05 -56.10
CA ILE A 3 16.30 3.83 -55.26
C ILE A 3 16.16 4.16 -53.76
N SER A 4 16.44 5.40 -53.33
CA SER A 4 16.29 5.81 -51.93
C SER A 4 14.84 6.03 -51.48
N PHE A 5 13.90 6.23 -52.41
CA PHE A 5 12.51 6.48 -52.06
C PHE A 5 11.69 5.20 -51.80
N PHE A 6 12.14 4.08 -52.37
CA PHE A 6 11.43 2.78 -52.19
C PHE A 6 11.84 2.09 -50.89
N VAL A 7 13.05 2.33 -50.40
CA VAL A 7 13.50 1.78 -49.09
C VAL A 7 12.89 2.55 -47.92
N LEU A 8 12.63 3.85 -48.09
CA LEU A 8 11.96 4.65 -47.04
C LEU A 8 10.45 4.32 -46.92
N LEU A 9 9.79 3.98 -48.03
CA LEU A 9 8.36 3.60 -48.01
C LEU A 9 8.15 2.21 -47.39
N THR A 10 9.08 1.28 -47.61
CA THR A 10 9.02 -0.05 -46.99
C THR A 10 9.33 -0.01 -45.48
N PHE A 11 10.20 0.90 -45.03
CA PHE A 11 10.44 1.11 -43.61
C PHE A 11 9.25 1.78 -42.88
N PHE A 12 8.55 2.71 -43.54
CA PHE A 12 7.32 3.31 -42.97
C PHE A 12 6.15 2.35 -42.92
N PHE A 13 6.02 1.42 -43.88
CA PHE A 13 4.97 0.39 -43.84
C PHE A 13 5.28 -0.71 -42.80
N PHE A 14 6.55 -1.00 -42.54
CA PHE A 14 6.89 -1.97 -41.46
C PHE A 14 6.73 -1.36 -40.06
N PHE A 15 7.00 -0.07 -39.87
CA PHE A 15 6.78 0.60 -38.58
C PHE A 15 5.31 0.86 -38.30
N SER A 16 4.47 1.17 -39.29
CA SER A 16 3.03 1.30 -39.13
C SER A 16 2.33 -0.05 -38.93
N PHE A 17 2.90 -1.15 -39.44
CA PHE A 17 2.36 -2.50 -39.19
C PHE A 17 2.78 -3.04 -37.81
N PHE A 18 3.93 -2.64 -37.27
CA PHE A 18 4.32 -2.97 -35.89
C PHE A 18 3.60 -2.11 -34.85
N SER A 19 3.24 -0.87 -35.14
CA SER A 19 2.44 -0.04 -34.23
C SER A 19 0.95 -0.43 -34.23
N LEU A 20 0.45 -1.04 -35.33
CA LEU A 20 -0.90 -1.61 -35.39
C LEU A 20 -1.00 -3.02 -34.76
N LEU A 21 0.12 -3.72 -34.59
CA LEU A 21 0.17 -4.99 -33.86
C LEU A 21 0.42 -4.82 -32.36
N SER A 22 0.95 -3.66 -31.91
CA SER A 22 1.15 -3.37 -30.49
C SER A 22 -0.08 -2.80 -29.80
N SER A 23 -1.09 -2.32 -30.54
CA SER A 23 -2.34 -1.79 -29.98
C SER A 23 -3.48 -2.84 -29.86
N ASN A 24 -3.24 -4.06 -30.29
CA ASN A 24 -4.24 -5.17 -30.22
C ASN A 24 -3.82 -6.32 -29.29
N GLU A 25 -2.81 -6.17 -28.43
CA GLU A 25 -2.40 -7.19 -27.46
C GLU A 25 -2.68 -6.82 -25.99
N GLN A 26 -3.79 -6.16 -25.70
CA GLN A 26 -4.40 -6.23 -24.37
C GLN A 26 -5.56 -7.26 -24.31
N SER A 27 -5.59 -8.21 -25.21
CA SER A 27 -6.31 -9.45 -24.92
C SER A 27 -5.54 -10.15 -23.80
N THR A 28 -6.16 -10.31 -22.65
CA THR A 28 -5.68 -11.15 -21.54
C THR A 28 -5.21 -12.49 -22.13
N LYS A 29 -3.92 -12.62 -22.43
CA LYS A 29 -3.30 -13.91 -22.65
C LYS A 29 -3.39 -14.63 -21.32
N PHE A 30 -4.33 -15.55 -21.20
CA PHE A 30 -4.33 -16.50 -20.11
C PHE A 30 -3.03 -17.30 -20.19
N ASP A 31 -2.06 -16.97 -19.34
CA ASP A 31 -0.79 -17.68 -19.32
C ASP A 31 -1.02 -19.05 -18.69
N SER A 32 -1.06 -20.09 -19.54
CA SER A 32 -1.20 -21.48 -19.11
C SER A 32 0.08 -22.06 -18.50
N SER A 33 1.16 -21.27 -18.39
CA SER A 33 2.48 -21.73 -17.94
C SER A 33 2.69 -21.63 -16.44
N ILE A 34 1.64 -21.55 -15.60
CA ILE A 34 1.82 -21.52 -14.14
C ILE A 34 2.27 -22.90 -13.69
N ASN A 35 3.54 -22.95 -13.29
CA ASN A 35 4.08 -24.09 -12.56
C ASN A 35 3.26 -24.30 -11.29
N GLN A 36 2.87 -25.54 -11.05
CA GLN A 36 2.16 -25.93 -9.84
C GLN A 36 3.06 -25.62 -8.64
N LEU A 37 2.71 -24.56 -7.87
CA LEU A 37 3.51 -24.11 -6.72
C LEU A 37 3.44 -25.09 -5.55
N CYS A 38 2.40 -25.91 -5.50
CA CYS A 38 2.17 -26.85 -4.40
C CYS A 38 1.86 -28.23 -4.94
N ASP A 39 2.52 -29.22 -4.40
CA ASP A 39 2.36 -30.65 -4.71
C ASP A 39 1.86 -31.42 -3.49
N ASP A 40 1.26 -32.59 -3.74
CA ASP A 40 0.95 -33.55 -2.69
C ASP A 40 2.24 -34.11 -2.09
N SER A 41 2.37 -34.13 -0.74
CA SER A 41 3.61 -34.54 -0.05
C SER A 41 4.00 -36.00 -0.36
N ASP A 42 3.04 -36.85 -0.66
CA ASP A 42 3.30 -38.27 -0.94
C ASP A 42 3.76 -38.51 -2.39
N SER A 43 3.43 -37.64 -3.33
CA SER A 43 3.87 -37.77 -4.73
C SER A 43 5.36 -37.50 -4.93
N LEU A 44 6.02 -36.85 -3.98
CA LEU A 44 7.45 -36.52 -4.03
C LEU A 44 8.34 -37.71 -3.60
N ILE A 45 7.79 -38.67 -2.86
CA ILE A 45 8.53 -39.86 -2.41
C ILE A 45 8.62 -40.95 -3.50
N GLU A 46 7.67 -41.02 -4.42
CA GLU A 46 7.57 -42.03 -5.46
C GLU A 46 8.10 -41.63 -6.84
N ASN A 47 8.33 -40.34 -7.14
CA ASN A 47 8.69 -39.88 -8.48
C ASN A 47 10.18 -39.83 -8.82
N SER A 48 10.94 -40.89 -8.48
CA SER A 48 12.16 -41.18 -9.24
C SER A 48 11.92 -42.03 -10.52
N ASN A 49 10.74 -42.63 -10.68
CA ASN A 49 10.44 -43.40 -11.90
C ASN A 49 8.92 -43.57 -12.10
N SER A 50 8.41 -42.97 -13.12
CA SER A 50 7.15 -43.20 -13.85
C SER A 50 6.06 -42.12 -13.77
N ARG A 51 5.89 -41.45 -14.92
CA ARG A 51 4.71 -40.68 -15.26
C ARG A 51 3.60 -41.64 -15.74
N TYR A 52 2.66 -41.97 -14.88
CA TYR A 52 1.33 -42.42 -15.28
C TYR A 52 0.31 -41.86 -14.28
N PHE A 53 -0.52 -40.93 -14.74
CA PHE A 53 -1.72 -40.49 -14.02
C PHE A 53 -2.76 -41.61 -14.11
N ASP A 54 -3.00 -42.31 -13.03
CA ASP A 54 -4.18 -43.14 -12.86
C ASP A 54 -5.29 -42.28 -12.23
N ASN A 55 -6.44 -42.18 -12.90
CA ASN A 55 -7.60 -41.35 -12.58
C ASN A 55 -8.37 -41.76 -11.30
N SER A 56 -7.76 -42.49 -10.39
CA SER A 56 -8.42 -43.03 -9.19
C SER A 56 -8.16 -42.27 -7.88
N TYR A 57 -7.27 -41.30 -7.85
CA TYR A 57 -7.11 -40.38 -6.73
C TYR A 57 -7.88 -39.08 -7.04
N SER A 58 -9.08 -38.97 -6.49
CA SER A 58 -9.73 -37.65 -6.36
C SER A 58 -8.90 -36.85 -5.38
N LEU A 59 -7.88 -36.16 -5.88
CA LEU A 59 -7.22 -35.08 -5.13
C LEU A 59 -8.34 -34.25 -4.50
N ASN A 60 -8.30 -34.10 -3.19
CA ASN A 60 -9.26 -33.25 -2.51
C ASN A 60 -8.89 -31.79 -2.84
N TYR A 61 -9.34 -31.31 -4.02
CA TYR A 61 -9.07 -29.96 -4.51
C TYR A 61 -9.48 -28.89 -3.51
N GLU A 62 -10.48 -29.17 -2.67
CA GLU A 62 -10.89 -28.27 -1.60
C GLU A 62 -9.81 -28.15 -0.51
N SER A 63 -9.18 -29.28 -0.15
CA SER A 63 -8.09 -29.26 0.82
C SER A 63 -6.83 -28.58 0.28
N LEU A 64 -6.51 -28.77 -1.01
CA LEU A 64 -5.40 -28.06 -1.67
C LEU A 64 -5.68 -26.56 -1.75
N TYR A 65 -6.89 -26.17 -2.18
CA TYR A 65 -7.33 -24.78 -2.16
C TYR A 65 -7.22 -24.18 -0.76
N SER A 66 -7.73 -24.89 0.25
CA SER A 66 -7.71 -24.43 1.64
C SER A 66 -6.29 -24.24 2.17
N PHE A 67 -5.36 -25.14 1.84
CA PHE A 67 -3.95 -24.99 2.20
C PHE A 67 -3.31 -23.81 1.51
N ARG A 68 -3.46 -23.65 0.20
CA ARG A 68 -2.92 -22.52 -0.59
C ARG A 68 -3.51 -21.18 -0.15
N ASN A 69 -4.80 -21.13 0.09
CA ASN A 69 -5.45 -19.94 0.62
C ASN A 69 -5.01 -19.65 2.06
N GLY A 70 -4.71 -20.70 2.85
CA GLY A 70 -4.13 -20.59 4.19
C GLY A 70 -2.77 -19.88 4.19
N ILE A 71 -1.91 -20.12 3.20
CA ILE A 71 -0.61 -19.43 3.06
C ILE A 71 -0.79 -17.92 2.96
N THR A 72 -1.88 -17.46 2.35
CA THR A 72 -2.19 -16.02 2.21
C THR A 72 -2.85 -15.40 3.43
N LYS A 73 -3.43 -16.20 4.32
CA LYS A 73 -4.29 -15.74 5.43
C LYS A 73 -3.82 -16.17 6.82
N THR A 74 -2.98 -17.21 6.91
CA THR A 74 -2.61 -17.85 8.18
C THR A 74 -1.11 -17.77 8.43
N ILE A 75 -0.74 -17.42 9.66
CA ILE A 75 0.67 -17.40 10.09
C ILE A 75 1.27 -18.79 9.98
N PRO A 76 2.34 -18.99 9.21
CA PRO A 76 3.00 -20.27 9.10
C PRO A 76 3.78 -20.59 10.38
N GLN A 77 3.70 -21.82 10.86
CA GLN A 77 4.50 -22.24 12.02
C GLN A 77 5.97 -22.35 11.67
N ARG A 78 6.29 -22.83 10.46
CA ARG A 78 7.66 -23.03 9.99
C ARG A 78 7.80 -22.73 8.51
N ILE A 79 8.94 -22.13 8.17
CA ILE A 79 9.36 -21.85 6.78
C ILE A 79 10.72 -22.48 6.58
N ASN A 80 10.88 -23.31 5.56
CA ASN A 80 12.17 -23.85 5.18
C ASN A 80 12.77 -22.99 4.06
N ILE A 81 14.04 -22.63 4.21
CA ILE A 81 14.79 -21.83 3.23
C ILE A 81 16.02 -22.63 2.82
N LEU A 82 16.09 -22.97 1.54
CA LEU A 82 17.20 -23.69 0.95
C LEU A 82 17.92 -22.80 -0.06
N THR A 83 19.18 -22.49 0.17
CA THR A 83 20.03 -21.85 -0.83
C THR A 83 21.06 -22.86 -1.36
N PRO A 84 21.14 -23.05 -2.69
CA PRO A 84 22.13 -23.95 -3.29
C PRO A 84 23.56 -23.45 -3.07
N ASP A 85 23.74 -22.13 -2.96
CA ASP A 85 25.05 -21.49 -2.76
C ASP A 85 25.38 -21.23 -1.29
N ALA A 86 25.05 -22.19 -0.41
CA ALA A 86 25.25 -22.06 1.03
C ALA A 86 26.70 -21.66 1.42
N GLN A 87 27.71 -22.17 0.71
CA GLN A 87 29.10 -21.79 0.99
C GLN A 87 29.39 -20.32 0.68
N GLN A 88 28.83 -19.77 -0.41
CA GLN A 88 29.00 -18.36 -0.75
C GLN A 88 28.24 -17.48 0.23
N TRP A 89 27.04 -17.90 0.63
CA TRP A 89 26.27 -17.23 1.68
C TRP A 89 27.07 -17.10 2.99
N TYR A 90 27.61 -18.20 3.50
CA TYR A 90 28.40 -18.17 4.73
C TYR A 90 29.71 -17.39 4.60
N ARG A 91 30.38 -17.41 3.45
CA ARG A 91 31.54 -16.54 3.17
C ARG A 91 31.15 -15.06 3.16
N ASN A 92 29.99 -14.74 2.61
CA ASN A 92 29.48 -13.36 2.65
C ASN A 92 29.27 -12.89 4.09
N LEU A 93 28.63 -13.69 4.94
CA LEU A 93 28.46 -13.40 6.36
C LEU A 93 29.81 -13.28 7.11
N GLU A 94 30.78 -14.15 6.81
CA GLU A 94 32.13 -14.06 7.37
C GLU A 94 32.83 -12.76 6.95
N ASN A 95 32.72 -12.37 5.70
CA ASN A 95 33.23 -11.08 5.21
C ASN A 95 32.59 -9.90 5.93
N ILE A 96 31.28 -9.94 6.16
CA ILE A 96 30.55 -8.96 6.95
C ILE A 96 31.18 -8.83 8.34
N VAL A 97 31.33 -9.95 9.06
CA VAL A 97 31.89 -9.98 10.43
C VAL A 97 33.33 -9.50 10.47
N ASN A 98 34.17 -9.92 9.52
CA ASN A 98 35.61 -9.60 9.51
C ASN A 98 35.93 -8.17 9.08
N ASN A 99 35.05 -7.55 8.27
CA ASN A 99 35.24 -6.18 7.78
C ASN A 99 34.47 -5.12 8.57
N SER A 100 33.77 -5.51 9.62
CA SER A 100 32.99 -4.63 10.47
C SER A 100 33.89 -3.78 11.38
N LYS A 101 34.33 -2.66 10.89
CA LYS A 101 34.74 -1.54 11.73
C LYS A 101 33.51 -0.65 11.89
N GLN A 102 32.76 -0.81 12.94
CA GLN A 102 31.68 0.03 13.48
C GLN A 102 30.72 0.78 12.53
N THR A 103 31.10 1.02 11.28
CA THR A 103 30.30 1.68 10.25
C THR A 103 30.31 0.83 8.98
N TRP A 104 29.18 0.29 8.64
CA TRP A 104 29.01 -0.55 7.47
C TRP A 104 28.81 0.32 6.23
N ASP A 105 29.45 -0.06 5.12
CA ASP A 105 28.91 0.26 3.81
C ASP A 105 27.81 -0.77 3.52
N PRO A 106 26.54 -0.43 3.76
CA PRO A 106 25.47 -1.43 3.73
C PRO A 106 25.30 -2.07 2.35
N ASP A 107 25.68 -1.38 1.28
CA ASP A 107 25.48 -1.87 -0.08
C ASP A 107 26.54 -2.89 -0.51
N ARG A 108 27.71 -2.87 0.11
CA ARG A 108 28.86 -3.73 -0.29
C ARG A 108 28.66 -5.21 0.00
N PHE A 109 27.84 -5.58 0.99
CA PHE A 109 27.67 -6.96 1.47
C PHE A 109 26.22 -7.47 1.36
N LYS A 110 25.32 -6.70 0.76
CA LYS A 110 23.92 -7.08 0.58
C LYS A 110 23.69 -7.76 -0.78
N ASP A 111 24.56 -8.74 -1.12
CA ASP A 111 24.41 -9.56 -2.32
C ASP A 111 23.14 -10.42 -2.23
N ASN A 112 22.51 -10.64 -3.39
CA ASN A 112 21.35 -11.52 -3.50
C ASN A 112 21.81 -12.96 -3.81
N PHE A 113 21.23 -13.93 -3.11
CA PHE A 113 21.44 -15.36 -3.33
C PHE A 113 20.12 -16.01 -3.69
N ASP A 114 20.13 -16.89 -4.68
CA ASP A 114 18.94 -17.66 -5.03
C ASP A 114 18.56 -18.59 -3.89
N ALA A 115 17.27 -18.75 -3.67
CA ALA A 115 16.74 -19.60 -2.60
C ALA A 115 15.41 -20.23 -3.01
N LYS A 116 15.11 -21.38 -2.44
CA LYS A 116 13.79 -22.01 -2.43
C LYS A 116 13.18 -21.86 -1.06
N ILE A 117 11.99 -21.31 -1.03
CA ILE A 117 11.19 -21.12 0.18
C ILE A 117 10.10 -22.18 0.17
N ILE A 118 10.05 -23.01 1.22
CA ILE A 118 9.20 -24.19 1.26
C ILE A 118 8.29 -24.10 2.49
N LEU A 119 7.01 -24.19 2.27
CA LEU A 119 5.98 -24.34 3.28
C LEU A 119 5.43 -25.76 3.21
N LYS A 120 5.28 -26.39 4.35
CA LYS A 120 4.83 -27.79 4.44
C LYS A 120 3.80 -27.95 5.56
N ASN A 121 2.76 -28.71 5.28
CA ASN A 121 1.93 -29.37 6.29
C ASN A 121 1.97 -30.90 6.10
N ASN A 122 1.09 -31.64 6.74
CA ASN A 122 1.07 -33.10 6.64
C ASN A 122 0.72 -33.59 5.22
N ASP A 123 -0.08 -32.85 4.48
CA ASP A 123 -0.68 -33.30 3.21
C ASP A 123 -0.04 -32.63 1.99
N PHE A 124 0.48 -31.40 2.13
CA PHE A 124 0.94 -30.59 1.00
C PHE A 124 2.32 -29.98 1.26
N LEU A 125 3.03 -29.76 0.17
CA LEU A 125 4.31 -29.06 0.15
C LEU A 125 4.28 -27.99 -0.95
N CYS A 126 4.43 -26.73 -0.55
CA CYS A 126 4.53 -25.62 -1.50
C CYS A 126 5.96 -25.13 -1.58
N THR A 127 6.50 -25.09 -2.80
CA THR A 127 7.84 -24.57 -3.08
C THR A 127 7.74 -23.31 -3.92
N MET A 128 8.36 -22.23 -3.44
CA MET A 128 8.43 -20.94 -4.11
C MET A 128 9.89 -20.58 -4.39
N ASN A 129 10.19 -20.14 -5.60
CA ASN A 129 11.51 -19.63 -5.93
C ASN A 129 11.63 -18.17 -5.50
N GLY A 130 12.81 -17.80 -5.03
CA GLY A 130 13.06 -16.45 -4.57
C GLY A 130 14.53 -16.17 -4.36
N ARG A 131 14.80 -15.07 -3.69
CA ARG A 131 16.15 -14.64 -3.31
C ARG A 131 16.17 -14.24 -1.86
N ILE A 132 17.31 -14.45 -1.25
CA ILE A 132 17.63 -13.97 0.09
C ILE A 132 18.80 -13.01 0.02
N ARG A 133 18.83 -12.04 0.92
CA ARG A 133 20.00 -11.20 1.17
C ARG A 133 20.11 -10.88 2.66
N PHE A 134 21.31 -10.52 3.09
CA PHE A 134 21.51 -9.99 4.43
C PHE A 134 20.72 -8.69 4.62
N THR A 135 20.11 -8.49 5.81
CA THR A 135 19.47 -7.24 6.22
C THR A 135 19.92 -6.82 7.60
N GLY A 136 19.95 -5.52 7.83
CA GLY A 136 20.44 -4.88 9.05
C GLY A 136 21.66 -4.04 8.80
N ASP A 137 21.90 -3.09 9.70
CA ASP A 137 22.97 -2.09 9.60
C ASP A 137 24.00 -2.23 10.72
N TYR A 138 23.75 -3.12 11.69
CA TYR A 138 24.58 -3.38 12.85
C TYR A 138 25.01 -4.85 12.96
N MET A 139 26.08 -5.07 13.75
CA MET A 139 26.65 -6.40 14.03
C MET A 139 25.71 -7.32 14.80
N ASP A 140 24.71 -6.80 15.50
CA ASP A 140 23.71 -7.56 16.22
C ASP A 140 22.81 -8.39 15.29
N HIS A 141 22.73 -8.00 13.99
CA HIS A 141 22.06 -8.75 12.93
C HIS A 141 22.84 -10.00 12.46
N VAL A 142 24.02 -10.28 13.04
CA VAL A 142 24.76 -11.52 12.82
C VAL A 142 25.15 -12.16 14.15
N LEU A 143 24.82 -13.41 14.33
CA LEU A 143 25.16 -14.22 15.49
C LEU A 143 26.11 -15.34 15.08
N LYS A 144 27.18 -15.50 15.83
CA LYS A 144 28.01 -16.72 15.73
C LYS A 144 27.43 -17.78 16.66
N LYS A 145 27.04 -18.93 16.10
CA LYS A 145 26.55 -20.09 16.82
C LYS A 145 27.47 -21.26 16.49
N GLU A 146 28.27 -21.67 17.46
CA GLU A 146 29.31 -22.73 17.27
C GLU A 146 30.24 -22.43 16.08
N ASN A 147 30.07 -23.16 14.96
CA ASN A 147 30.86 -23.01 13.74
C ASN A 147 30.11 -22.31 12.59
N MET A 148 28.91 -21.82 12.83
CA MET A 148 28.05 -21.17 11.81
C MET A 148 27.66 -19.77 12.20
N TYR A 149 27.22 -19.00 11.20
CA TYR A 149 26.67 -17.68 11.42
C TYR A 149 25.16 -17.69 11.12
N ILE A 150 24.37 -17.14 12.02
CA ILE A 150 22.95 -16.86 11.85
C ILE A 150 22.82 -15.36 11.59
N SER A 151 22.01 -14.97 10.62
CA SER A 151 21.83 -13.56 10.27
C SER A 151 20.37 -13.20 10.03
N SER A 152 20.04 -11.92 10.21
CA SER A 152 18.80 -11.38 9.70
C SER A 152 18.79 -11.39 8.17
N LEU A 153 17.61 -11.66 7.59
CA LEU A 153 17.44 -11.88 6.16
C LEU A 153 16.33 -10.96 5.60
N GLU A 154 16.51 -10.48 4.38
CA GLU A 154 15.41 -10.04 3.53
C GLU A 154 15.14 -11.14 2.50
N VAL A 155 13.87 -11.53 2.38
CA VAL A 155 13.40 -12.53 1.41
C VAL A 155 12.59 -11.81 0.34
N SER A 156 12.84 -12.19 -0.92
CA SER A 156 12.05 -11.71 -2.08
C SER A 156 11.63 -12.92 -2.90
N LEU A 157 10.32 -13.17 -2.98
CA LEU A 157 9.73 -14.25 -3.77
C LEU A 157 9.60 -13.81 -5.23
N ASN A 158 9.98 -14.67 -6.16
CA ASN A 158 9.75 -14.47 -7.57
C ASN A 158 8.30 -14.83 -7.93
N GLU A 159 7.75 -15.83 -7.21
CA GLU A 159 6.42 -16.38 -7.38
C GLU A 159 5.82 -16.74 -6.03
N GLY A 160 4.50 -16.67 -5.88
CA GLY A 160 3.79 -16.95 -4.64
C GLY A 160 4.00 -15.88 -3.57
N ASN A 161 3.47 -16.13 -2.39
CA ASN A 161 3.47 -15.18 -1.27
C ASN A 161 3.40 -15.89 0.08
N ILE A 162 3.67 -15.16 1.15
CA ILE A 162 3.35 -15.53 2.54
C ILE A 162 2.57 -14.38 3.14
N LEU A 163 1.32 -14.60 3.56
CA LEU A 163 0.43 -13.56 4.10
C LEU A 163 0.30 -12.36 3.14
N GLN A 164 0.12 -12.62 1.86
CA GLN A 164 0.06 -11.62 0.79
C GLN A 164 1.34 -10.78 0.63
N ASN A 165 2.47 -11.25 1.17
CA ASN A 165 3.76 -10.59 1.04
C ASN A 165 4.68 -11.37 0.11
N ARG A 166 5.16 -10.74 -0.94
CA ARG A 166 6.26 -11.25 -1.79
C ARG A 166 7.63 -10.88 -1.25
N LYS A 167 7.69 -9.79 -0.47
CA LYS A 167 8.92 -9.32 0.17
C LYS A 167 8.70 -9.13 1.66
N PHE A 168 9.56 -9.73 2.46
CA PHE A 168 9.49 -9.63 3.91
C PHE A 168 10.89 -9.75 4.53
N LYS A 169 10.99 -9.42 5.81
CA LYS A 169 12.21 -9.53 6.58
C LYS A 169 12.07 -10.60 7.66
N LEU A 170 13.15 -11.28 7.92
CA LEU A 170 13.30 -12.25 9.00
C LEU A 170 14.42 -11.76 9.91
N PHE A 171 14.05 -11.22 11.05
CA PHE A 171 15.01 -10.67 11.99
C PHE A 171 15.38 -11.69 13.08
N ILE A 172 16.64 -11.65 13.52
CA ILE A 172 17.03 -12.27 14.78
C ILE A 172 16.24 -11.54 15.89
N PRO A 173 15.43 -12.22 16.74
CA PRO A 173 14.47 -11.55 17.62
C PRO A 173 15.04 -10.44 18.49
N ARG A 174 16.28 -10.63 18.99
CA ARG A 174 16.92 -9.61 19.87
C ARG A 174 17.16 -8.27 19.17
N THR A 175 17.30 -8.24 17.83
CA THR A 175 17.59 -7.01 17.07
C THR A 175 16.37 -6.08 16.98
N ARG A 176 15.20 -6.59 17.40
CA ARG A 176 13.91 -5.87 17.40
C ARG A 176 13.18 -6.02 18.73
N GLN A 177 13.89 -6.27 19.83
CA GLN A 177 13.32 -6.45 21.17
C GLN A 177 12.25 -7.57 21.28
N GLY A 178 12.20 -8.51 20.32
CA GLY A 178 11.37 -9.72 20.38
C GLY A 178 9.87 -9.45 20.54
N GLU A 179 9.27 -9.89 21.65
CA GLU A 179 7.84 -9.73 21.92
C GLU A 179 7.38 -8.27 21.98
N ASN A 180 8.27 -7.34 22.35
CA ASN A 180 7.91 -5.92 22.34
C ASN A 180 7.58 -5.42 20.94
N GLU A 181 8.36 -5.80 19.91
CA GLU A 181 8.06 -5.39 18.53
C GLU A 181 6.74 -5.96 18.02
N ILE A 182 6.42 -7.23 18.35
CA ILE A 182 5.13 -7.84 18.02
C ILE A 182 3.99 -7.08 18.67
N PHE A 183 4.12 -6.78 19.96
CA PHE A 183 3.11 -6.02 20.70
C PHE A 183 2.96 -4.61 20.13
N MET A 184 4.08 -3.90 19.86
CA MET A 184 4.05 -2.54 19.34
C MET A 184 3.36 -2.47 17.97
N THR A 185 3.78 -3.29 17.01
CA THR A 185 3.14 -3.30 15.69
C THR A 185 1.65 -3.64 15.80
N SER A 186 1.25 -4.51 16.70
CA SER A 186 -0.16 -4.89 16.90
C SER A 186 -0.98 -3.78 17.54
N ILE A 187 -0.48 -3.10 18.57
CA ILE A 187 -1.22 -2.03 19.23
C ILE A 187 -1.36 -0.79 18.35
N PHE A 188 -0.34 -0.47 17.53
CA PHE A 188 -0.45 0.61 16.55
C PHE A 188 -1.52 0.29 15.50
N GLN A 189 -1.57 -0.95 14.98
CA GLN A 189 -2.63 -1.40 14.07
C GLN A 189 -4.02 -1.33 14.71
N GLU A 190 -4.19 -1.79 15.96
CA GLU A 190 -5.47 -1.77 16.65
C GLU A 190 -5.98 -0.34 16.90
N LEU A 191 -5.07 0.63 17.11
CA LEU A 191 -5.41 2.04 17.27
C LEU A 191 -5.56 2.80 15.94
N GLY A 192 -5.48 2.09 14.80
CA GLY A 192 -5.70 2.65 13.46
C GLY A 192 -4.49 3.35 12.85
N PHE A 193 -3.28 3.08 13.34
CA PHE A 193 -2.02 3.54 12.72
C PHE A 193 -1.42 2.47 11.82
N LEU A 194 -0.66 2.91 10.83
CA LEU A 194 0.07 1.99 9.97
C LEU A 194 1.26 1.37 10.71
N ALA A 195 1.33 0.04 10.67
CA ALA A 195 2.45 -0.72 11.20
C ALA A 195 2.59 -2.06 10.46
N PRO A 196 3.81 -2.58 10.25
CA PRO A 196 4.00 -3.85 9.56
C PRO A 196 3.50 -5.03 10.39
N THR A 197 2.93 -6.03 9.75
CA THR A 197 2.59 -7.31 10.41
C THR A 197 3.86 -7.99 10.89
N THR A 198 3.89 -8.35 12.18
CA THR A 198 5.08 -8.90 12.85
C THR A 198 4.68 -10.09 13.73
N PHE A 199 5.43 -11.21 13.66
CA PHE A 199 5.17 -12.43 14.45
C PHE A 199 6.42 -13.32 14.55
N PHE A 200 6.44 -14.24 15.50
CA PHE A 200 7.47 -15.26 15.56
C PHE A 200 7.19 -16.42 14.60
N VAL A 201 8.24 -16.92 13.98
CA VAL A 201 8.21 -18.06 13.07
C VAL A 201 9.49 -18.91 13.21
N GLU A 202 9.37 -20.23 13.11
CA GLU A 202 10.53 -21.10 12.98
C GLU A 202 11.05 -21.06 11.54
N ILE A 203 12.35 -20.80 11.38
CA ILE A 203 13.05 -20.89 10.09
C ILE A 203 14.03 -22.05 10.12
N ASP A 204 13.87 -22.94 9.17
CA ASP A 204 14.84 -23.97 8.86
C ASP A 204 15.71 -23.49 7.69
N PHE A 205 16.88 -22.97 8.00
CA PHE A 205 17.81 -22.48 7.00
C PHE A 205 18.88 -23.52 6.69
N ASN A 206 18.78 -24.22 5.55
CA ASN A 206 19.65 -25.28 5.14
C ASN A 206 19.86 -26.39 6.23
N GLY A 207 18.82 -26.69 7.01
CA GLY A 207 18.86 -27.69 8.09
C GLY A 207 19.14 -27.10 9.49
N ASP A 208 19.43 -25.80 9.62
CA ASP A 208 19.61 -25.16 10.92
C ASP A 208 18.34 -24.42 11.32
N VAL A 209 17.69 -24.87 12.40
CA VAL A 209 16.40 -24.39 12.87
C VAL A 209 16.57 -23.33 13.94
N ASN A 210 16.01 -22.16 13.70
CA ASN A 210 16.03 -21.06 14.65
C ASN A 210 14.70 -20.29 14.63
N THR A 211 14.35 -19.66 15.74
CA THR A 211 13.22 -18.74 15.80
C THR A 211 13.63 -17.38 15.23
N TYR A 212 12.80 -16.86 14.34
CA TYR A 212 12.94 -15.52 13.77
C TYR A 212 11.69 -14.69 14.03
N LEU A 213 11.86 -13.39 13.93
CA LEU A 213 10.79 -12.42 13.86
C LEU A 213 10.49 -12.13 12.38
N PHE A 214 9.36 -12.60 11.88
CA PHE A 214 8.86 -12.17 10.56
C PHE A 214 8.37 -10.73 10.67
N GLN A 215 8.71 -9.91 9.69
CA GLN A 215 8.17 -8.57 9.56
C GLN A 215 7.87 -8.26 8.11
N GLU A 216 6.63 -7.84 7.86
CA GLU A 216 6.16 -7.33 6.57
C GLU A 216 7.06 -6.19 6.08
N LYS A 217 7.37 -6.17 4.79
CA LYS A 217 8.12 -5.07 4.21
C LYS A 217 7.17 -3.94 3.83
N ILE A 218 7.52 -2.70 4.21
CA ILE A 218 6.76 -1.52 3.84
C ILE A 218 6.97 -1.22 2.35
N ASN A 219 5.98 -1.57 1.53
CA ASN A 219 5.97 -1.48 0.07
C ASN A 219 4.52 -1.36 -0.45
N ALA A 220 4.26 -1.60 -1.74
CA ALA A 220 2.92 -1.55 -2.32
C ALA A 220 1.96 -2.58 -1.68
N GLU A 221 2.44 -3.81 -1.44
CA GLU A 221 1.68 -4.89 -0.79
C GLU A 221 1.23 -4.47 0.62
N PHE A 222 2.11 -3.81 1.38
CA PHE A 222 1.79 -3.25 2.69
C PHE A 222 0.65 -2.21 2.62
N LEU A 223 0.69 -1.30 1.65
CA LEU A 223 -0.39 -0.32 1.46
C LEU A 223 -1.71 -1.02 1.14
N GLN A 224 -1.69 -1.98 0.24
CA GLN A 224 -2.85 -2.79 -0.12
C GLN A 224 -3.39 -3.58 1.09
N ASN A 225 -2.52 -4.18 1.92
CA ASN A 225 -2.91 -4.89 3.13
C ASN A 225 -3.60 -3.96 4.16
N ASN A 226 -3.27 -2.67 4.13
CA ASN A 226 -3.88 -1.65 4.97
C ASN A 226 -5.02 -0.87 4.28
N ASN A 227 -5.59 -1.39 3.19
CA ASN A 227 -6.70 -0.80 2.44
C ASN A 227 -6.40 0.63 1.92
N LEU A 228 -5.17 0.85 1.48
CA LEU A 228 -4.70 2.11 0.92
C LEU A 228 -4.38 1.95 -0.56
N LYS A 229 -4.74 2.96 -1.34
CA LYS A 229 -4.28 3.07 -2.74
C LYS A 229 -2.77 3.29 -2.77
N GLU A 230 -2.12 2.87 -3.86
CA GLU A 230 -0.68 3.10 -4.02
C GLU A 230 -0.34 4.60 -4.03
N GLY A 231 0.79 4.91 -3.43
CA GLY A 231 1.33 6.28 -3.36
C GLY A 231 2.76 6.28 -2.84
N PRO A 232 3.41 7.44 -2.74
CA PRO A 232 4.78 7.53 -2.29
C PRO A 232 4.97 7.03 -0.86
N LEU A 233 5.93 6.15 -0.69
CA LEU A 233 6.46 5.73 0.61
C LEU A 233 7.76 6.48 0.85
N LEU A 234 7.80 7.27 1.90
CA LEU A 234 8.95 8.09 2.28
C LEU A 234 9.71 7.44 3.44
N GLU A 235 11.01 7.46 3.34
CA GLU A 235 11.93 7.09 4.39
C GLU A 235 12.88 8.25 4.62
N SER A 236 13.09 8.60 5.86
CA SER A 236 14.10 9.56 6.23
C SER A 236 15.48 9.01 5.88
N ASN A 237 16.40 9.83 5.45
CA ASN A 237 17.69 9.39 4.95
C ASN A 237 18.81 9.92 5.83
N ALA A 238 19.35 9.08 6.69
CA ALA A 238 20.61 9.35 7.36
C ALA A 238 21.76 9.13 6.37
N PRO A 239 22.61 10.12 6.11
CA PRO A 239 23.74 9.94 5.20
C PRO A 239 24.79 9.02 5.82
N PRO A 240 25.31 8.03 5.07
CA PRO A 240 26.50 7.30 5.50
C PRO A 240 27.77 8.17 5.34
N PRO A 241 28.83 8.02 6.16
CA PRO A 241 28.88 7.11 7.31
C PRO A 241 28.10 7.69 8.47
N TYR A 242 27.31 6.83 9.11
CA TYR A 242 26.58 7.19 10.32
C TYR A 242 27.53 7.77 11.36
N LYS A 243 27.66 9.06 11.36
CA LYS A 243 28.04 9.76 12.56
C LYS A 243 26.76 10.03 13.29
N TRP A 244 26.60 9.50 14.46
CA TRP A 244 25.59 9.81 15.45
C TRP A 244 25.73 11.28 15.92
N ASP A 245 26.07 12.14 14.98
CA ASP A 245 26.21 13.56 15.19
C ASP A 245 24.84 14.17 14.91
N ASP A 246 24.23 14.60 15.93
CA ASP A 246 22.97 15.26 16.18
C ASP A 246 22.58 16.42 15.26
N LYS A 247 23.27 16.65 14.18
CA LYS A 247 23.13 17.82 13.30
C LYS A 247 22.80 17.47 11.84
N SER A 248 22.32 16.25 11.56
CA SER A 248 21.93 15.89 10.21
C SER A 248 20.62 16.57 9.83
N ILE A 249 20.56 17.13 8.60
CA ILE A 249 19.31 17.62 8.03
C ILE A 249 18.39 16.42 7.82
N ASP A 250 17.20 16.50 8.39
CA ASP A 250 16.17 15.47 8.23
C ASP A 250 15.51 15.60 6.85
N LEU A 251 16.07 14.93 5.87
CA LEU A 251 15.61 14.87 4.50
C LEU A 251 15.06 13.47 4.20
N ALA A 252 14.13 13.37 3.29
CA ALA A 252 13.51 12.11 2.91
C ALA A 252 13.85 11.70 1.47
N ARG A 253 13.66 10.41 1.22
CA ARG A 253 13.69 9.78 -0.10
C ARG A 253 12.43 8.94 -0.32
N ILE A 254 12.09 8.71 -1.57
CA ILE A 254 11.02 7.78 -1.93
C ILE A 254 11.61 6.38 -2.09
N VAL A 255 11.03 5.39 -1.43
CA VAL A 255 11.57 4.01 -1.42
C VAL A 255 10.87 3.05 -2.37
N ASN A 256 9.69 3.38 -2.86
CA ASN A 256 8.95 2.58 -3.86
C ASN A 256 9.13 3.16 -5.28
N GLU A 257 10.35 3.03 -5.82
CA GLU A 257 10.74 3.53 -7.16
C GLU A 257 9.80 3.02 -8.26
N THR A 258 9.33 1.78 -8.18
CA THR A 258 8.41 1.20 -9.15
C THR A 258 7.13 2.03 -9.32
N TRP A 259 6.61 2.60 -8.25
CA TRP A 259 5.46 3.50 -8.31
C TRP A 259 5.79 4.80 -9.05
N LEU A 260 6.96 5.39 -8.83
CA LEU A 260 7.38 6.64 -9.49
C LEU A 260 7.44 6.50 -11.02
N ILE A 261 7.93 5.36 -11.51
CA ILE A 261 8.17 5.16 -12.95
C ILE A 261 6.97 4.58 -13.70
N GLN A 262 5.86 4.33 -13.04
CA GLN A 262 4.65 3.80 -13.70
C GLN A 262 4.08 4.78 -14.74
N ASN A 263 4.09 6.07 -14.45
CA ASN A 263 3.61 7.12 -15.34
C ASN A 263 4.13 8.51 -14.93
N ASP A 264 3.98 9.48 -15.82
CA ASP A 264 4.48 10.86 -15.61
C ASP A 264 3.78 11.56 -14.43
N ILE A 265 2.52 11.23 -14.13
CA ILE A 265 1.76 11.85 -13.02
C ILE A 265 2.36 11.42 -11.68
N ASN A 266 2.62 10.14 -11.50
CA ASN A 266 3.28 9.60 -10.32
C ASN A 266 4.69 10.22 -10.15
N PHE A 267 5.43 10.32 -11.26
CA PHE A 267 6.75 10.92 -11.26
C PHE A 267 6.72 12.38 -10.79
N GLN A 268 5.82 13.20 -11.33
CA GLN A 268 5.67 14.61 -10.90
C GLN A 268 5.19 14.72 -9.46
N TYR A 269 4.30 13.82 -9.04
CA TYR A 269 3.82 13.79 -7.66
C TYR A 269 4.93 13.41 -6.65
N GLY A 270 5.94 12.66 -7.09
CA GLY A 270 7.11 12.36 -6.28
C GLY A 270 7.80 13.63 -5.74
N PHE A 271 7.96 14.64 -6.56
CA PHE A 271 8.49 15.95 -6.11
C PHE A 271 7.57 16.61 -5.08
N LYS A 272 6.26 16.61 -5.31
CA LYS A 272 5.28 17.18 -4.38
C LYS A 272 5.31 16.47 -3.03
N SER A 273 5.44 15.15 -3.01
CA SER A 273 5.48 14.36 -1.78
C SER A 273 6.70 14.69 -0.90
N LEU A 274 7.87 14.86 -1.51
CA LEU A 274 9.07 15.30 -0.78
C LEU A 274 8.95 16.76 -0.29
N GLU A 275 8.28 17.64 -1.04
CA GLU A 275 7.98 19.00 -0.58
C GLU A 275 7.06 18.99 0.64
N ILE A 276 6.02 18.13 0.68
CA ILE A 276 5.13 17.95 1.84
C ILE A 276 5.95 17.54 3.07
N TYR A 277 6.83 16.55 2.92
CA TYR A 277 7.73 16.14 3.99
C TYR A 277 8.64 17.26 4.46
N SER A 278 9.24 17.99 3.53
CA SER A 278 10.15 19.10 3.86
C SER A 278 9.43 20.22 4.61
N LYS A 279 8.19 20.55 4.25
CA LYS A 279 7.34 21.49 4.99
C LYS A 279 7.07 21.05 6.43
N LEU A 280 6.94 19.76 6.67
CA LEU A 280 6.75 19.20 8.01
C LEU A 280 8.03 19.28 8.84
N ARG A 281 9.20 19.07 8.24
CA ARG A 281 10.45 18.80 8.96
C ARG A 281 11.44 19.97 9.03
N ILE A 282 11.49 20.84 8.02
CA ILE A 282 12.55 21.87 7.88
C ILE A 282 12.47 23.01 8.89
N PHE A 283 11.38 23.15 9.63
CA PHE A 283 11.25 24.16 10.69
C PHE A 283 11.62 23.67 12.08
N HIS A 284 12.48 22.70 12.14
CA HIS A 284 12.91 22.07 13.36
C HIS A 284 13.69 23.05 14.26
N ASP A 285 13.49 23.02 15.57
CA ASP A 285 14.29 23.84 16.50
C ASP A 285 15.73 23.35 16.53
N GLN A 286 16.65 24.28 16.35
CA GLN A 286 18.06 24.04 16.11
C GLN A 286 18.92 24.01 17.34
N ASN A 287 18.34 24.20 18.49
CA ASN A 287 19.18 24.29 19.68
C ASN A 287 19.62 22.92 20.16
N ASN A 288 18.99 21.87 19.72
CA ASN A 288 19.41 20.48 20.01
C ASN A 288 18.63 19.51 19.15
N ASN A 289 19.15 18.43 18.84
CA ASN A 289 18.77 17.08 18.56
C ASN A 289 17.36 16.68 18.91
N SER A 290 16.40 17.59 18.85
CA SER A 290 15.06 17.23 19.23
C SER A 290 14.50 16.33 18.13
N LEU A 291 14.27 15.11 18.48
CA LEU A 291 13.59 14.11 17.68
C LEU A 291 12.30 14.64 17.04
N MET A 292 11.80 15.84 17.47
CA MET A 292 10.39 15.93 17.54
C MET A 292 9.75 17.24 17.24
N ASP A 293 10.44 18.17 16.67
CA ASP A 293 9.80 19.40 16.29
C ASP A 293 9.24 19.27 14.88
N LEU A 294 7.92 19.05 14.78
CA LEU A 294 7.20 18.96 13.52
C LEU A 294 6.40 20.22 13.31
N ASN A 295 6.51 20.83 12.13
CA ASN A 295 5.74 22.01 11.79
C ASN A 295 4.32 21.64 11.33
N TYR A 296 3.45 21.37 12.28
CA TYR A 296 2.04 21.02 12.03
C TYR A 296 1.21 22.14 11.40
N GLU A 297 1.69 23.37 11.41
CA GLU A 297 0.96 24.50 10.83
C GLU A 297 1.04 24.53 9.31
N ARG A 298 2.02 23.82 8.74
CA ARG A 298 2.26 23.75 7.28
C ARG A 298 1.59 22.60 6.58
N ILE A 299 1.01 21.68 7.32
CA ILE A 299 0.27 20.54 6.77
C ILE A 299 -1.22 20.67 7.07
N ASP A 300 -2.03 19.79 6.49
CA ASP A 300 -3.46 19.75 6.74
C ASP A 300 -3.79 19.33 8.20
N THR A 301 -4.98 19.70 8.66
CA THR A 301 -5.38 19.48 10.05
C THR A 301 -5.56 18.01 10.42
N ILE A 302 -5.95 17.17 9.46
CA ILE A 302 -6.14 15.72 9.67
C ILE A 302 -4.78 15.05 9.87
N SER A 303 -3.84 15.32 8.97
CA SER A 303 -2.46 14.84 9.11
C SER A 303 -1.81 15.32 10.40
N ALA A 304 -2.02 16.59 10.77
CA ALA A 304 -1.48 17.16 12.00
C ALA A 304 -2.02 16.45 13.25
N SER A 305 -3.34 16.19 13.31
CA SER A 305 -3.96 15.45 14.41
C SER A 305 -3.43 14.01 14.48
N ASN A 306 -3.40 13.31 13.36
CA ASN A 306 -2.94 11.92 13.29
C ASN A 306 -1.46 11.78 13.72
N LEU A 307 -0.61 12.67 13.24
CA LEU A 307 0.81 12.70 13.63
C LEU A 307 1.00 12.98 15.12
N ARG A 308 0.24 13.93 15.72
CA ARG A 308 0.32 14.19 17.16
C ARG A 308 -0.14 12.98 17.98
N GLN A 309 -1.22 12.30 17.59
CA GLN A 309 -1.67 11.09 18.27
C GLN A 309 -0.64 9.96 18.16
N PHE A 310 -0.09 9.74 16.95
CA PHE A 310 0.99 8.77 16.72
C PHE A 310 2.19 9.06 17.63
N PHE A 311 2.56 10.31 17.74
CA PHE A 311 3.66 10.77 18.55
C PHE A 311 3.41 10.51 20.05
N LEU A 312 2.25 10.96 20.57
CA LEU A 312 1.87 10.74 21.98
C LEU A 312 1.87 9.24 22.33
N LEU A 313 1.43 8.39 21.42
CA LEU A 313 1.44 6.95 21.61
C LEU A 313 2.87 6.40 21.70
N ASN A 314 3.76 6.86 20.81
CA ASN A 314 5.18 6.47 20.89
C ASN A 314 5.83 6.88 22.20
N VAL A 315 5.56 8.09 22.69
CA VAL A 315 6.06 8.55 23.99
C VAL A 315 5.49 7.72 25.13
N ALA A 316 4.17 7.46 25.15
CA ALA A 316 3.54 6.65 26.18
C ALA A 316 4.08 5.21 26.23
N LEU A 317 4.43 4.65 25.08
CA LEU A 317 4.97 3.31 24.94
C LEU A 317 6.52 3.25 24.99
N GLN A 318 7.18 4.39 25.15
CA GLN A 318 8.64 4.50 25.14
C GLN A 318 9.29 3.98 23.84
N ASN A 319 8.66 4.26 22.70
CA ASN A 319 9.12 3.88 21.36
C ASN A 319 9.93 5.00 20.71
N TYR A 320 10.97 5.45 21.35
CA TYR A 320 11.69 6.63 20.86
C TYR A 320 12.49 6.36 19.59
N HIS A 321 12.93 5.12 19.37
CA HIS A 321 13.73 4.76 18.20
C HIS A 321 12.95 4.95 16.88
N SER A 322 11.66 4.61 16.84
CA SER A 322 10.80 4.84 15.65
C SER A 322 10.64 6.32 15.28
N LEU A 323 11.03 7.21 16.17
CA LEU A 323 10.96 8.65 16.00
C LEU A 323 12.31 9.25 15.60
N THR A 324 13.39 8.45 15.58
CA THR A 324 14.73 8.89 15.12
C THR A 324 14.76 9.13 13.62
N VAL A 325 15.72 9.91 13.15
CA VAL A 325 15.88 10.21 11.72
C VAL A 325 16.01 8.96 10.88
N ASP A 326 16.61 7.88 11.41
CA ASP A 326 16.92 6.68 10.66
C ASP A 326 15.68 5.80 10.39
N ASP A 327 14.67 5.83 11.28
CA ASP A 327 13.55 4.89 11.25
C ASP A 327 12.20 5.49 10.87
N ARG A 328 12.12 6.80 10.68
CA ARG A 328 10.89 7.47 10.28
C ARG A 328 10.46 7.06 8.89
N LYS A 329 9.21 6.61 8.82
CA LYS A 329 8.57 6.23 7.56
C LYS A 329 7.19 6.85 7.45
N TYR A 330 6.86 7.28 6.23
CA TYR A 330 5.59 7.92 5.96
C TYR A 330 5.00 7.42 4.63
N TYR A 331 3.71 7.40 4.57
CA TYR A 331 2.95 7.31 3.33
C TYR A 331 2.35 8.68 3.03
N ILE A 332 2.48 9.14 1.79
CA ILE A 332 1.78 10.32 1.32
C ILE A 332 0.62 9.87 0.46
N ASN A 333 -0.60 10.19 0.87
CA ASN A 333 -1.78 9.87 0.09
C ASN A 333 -1.92 10.84 -1.08
N PRO A 334 -1.77 10.38 -2.34
CA PRO A 334 -1.79 11.28 -3.48
C PRO A 334 -3.16 11.92 -3.76
N GLN A 335 -4.22 11.35 -3.23
CA GLN A 335 -5.58 11.84 -3.43
C GLN A 335 -5.90 13.10 -2.61
N ASN A 336 -5.31 13.24 -1.43
CA ASN A 336 -5.61 14.35 -0.51
C ASN A 336 -4.36 15.02 0.09
N ASP A 337 -3.16 14.66 -0.36
CA ASP A 337 -1.88 15.19 0.13
C ASP A 337 -1.63 14.93 1.62
N SER A 338 -2.39 14.02 2.25
CA SER A 338 -2.18 13.72 3.67
C SER A 338 -0.90 12.92 3.90
N ILE A 339 -0.21 13.26 4.98
CA ILE A 339 0.96 12.52 5.45
C ILE A 339 0.55 11.57 6.58
N VAL A 340 0.82 10.29 6.39
CA VAL A 340 0.45 9.23 7.33
C VAL A 340 1.70 8.57 7.87
N PRO A 341 1.94 8.61 9.19
CA PRO A 341 3.10 7.97 9.79
C PRO A 341 2.95 6.44 9.78
N ILE A 342 4.09 5.76 9.63
CA ILE A 342 4.18 4.31 9.70
C ILE A 342 5.10 3.94 10.86
N PHE A 343 4.59 3.16 11.81
CA PHE A 343 5.41 2.64 12.90
C PHE A 343 6.45 1.64 12.34
N TYR A 344 7.70 1.82 12.75
CA TYR A 344 8.79 0.92 12.37
C TYR A 344 9.89 1.01 13.42
N ASP A 345 10.42 -0.14 13.87
CA ASP A 345 11.58 -0.28 14.75
C ASP A 345 11.56 0.62 16.01
N GLY A 346 10.59 0.37 16.89
CA GLY A 346 10.36 1.25 18.06
C GLY A 346 11.44 1.19 19.14
N GLY A 347 12.22 0.12 19.20
CA GLY A 347 13.21 -0.09 20.27
C GLY A 347 12.57 -0.19 21.66
N SER A 348 11.28 -0.51 21.76
CA SER A 348 10.54 -0.48 23.02
C SER A 348 10.94 -1.57 23.99
N HIS A 349 10.92 -1.24 25.27
CA HIS A 349 11.04 -2.17 26.38
C HIS A 349 9.77 -2.25 27.24
N PHE A 350 8.62 -1.81 26.72
CA PHE A 350 7.37 -1.67 27.47
C PHE A 350 6.98 -2.92 28.23
N LEU A 351 6.98 -4.09 27.59
CA LEU A 351 6.64 -5.35 28.25
C LEU A 351 7.65 -5.76 29.32
N ASN A 352 8.89 -5.35 29.20
CA ASN A 352 9.96 -5.62 30.17
C ASN A 352 9.91 -4.65 31.37
N THR A 353 9.33 -3.47 31.18
CA THR A 353 9.26 -2.39 32.17
C THR A 353 7.87 -2.16 32.72
N LYS A 354 6.93 -3.08 32.48
CA LYS A 354 5.53 -3.00 32.90
C LYS A 354 5.31 -2.79 34.41
N HIS A 355 6.29 -3.10 35.24
CA HIS A 355 6.25 -2.93 36.70
C HIS A 355 7.04 -1.72 37.20
N ILE A 356 7.69 -0.96 36.31
CA ILE A 356 8.49 0.20 36.67
C ILE A 356 7.63 1.45 36.64
N ASN A 357 7.79 2.31 37.64
CA ASN A 357 7.08 3.59 37.67
C ASN A 357 7.47 4.43 36.44
N TYR A 358 6.56 4.53 35.48
CA TYR A 358 6.74 5.30 34.27
C TYR A 358 6.98 6.78 34.59
N GLN A 359 8.06 7.32 34.07
CA GLN A 359 8.34 8.74 34.04
C GLN A 359 8.41 9.18 32.58
N PRO A 360 7.59 10.14 32.14
CA PRO A 360 7.69 10.67 30.78
C PRO A 360 9.11 11.21 30.54
N PHE A 361 9.71 10.84 29.41
CA PHE A 361 10.99 11.40 28.93
C PHE A 361 12.28 10.99 29.63
N THR A 362 12.26 10.29 30.79
CA THR A 362 13.49 9.88 31.48
C THR A 362 14.39 8.96 30.67
N TYR A 363 13.82 8.18 29.75
CA TYR A 363 14.58 7.30 28.87
C TYR A 363 15.22 8.08 27.72
N ALA A 364 14.56 9.13 27.23
CA ALA A 364 15.09 9.98 26.18
C ALA A 364 16.28 10.84 26.65
N GLU A 365 16.30 11.19 27.92
CA GLU A 365 17.43 11.95 28.53
C GLU A 365 18.69 11.10 28.72
N ASN A 366 18.56 9.78 28.81
CA ASN A 366 19.65 8.84 29.07
C ASN A 366 20.28 8.20 27.83
N GLU A 367 19.56 8.21 26.72
CA GLU A 367 20.07 7.71 25.45
C GLU A 367 20.05 8.87 24.48
N ASP A 368 21.05 9.18 23.77
CA ASP A 368 21.30 10.28 22.82
C ASP A 368 20.14 10.67 21.87
N TYR A 369 18.88 10.50 22.29
CA TYR A 369 17.66 10.79 21.51
C TYR A 369 17.24 12.26 21.51
N GLY A 370 17.93 13.10 22.26
CA GLY A 370 17.63 14.52 22.32
C GLY A 370 16.41 14.89 23.18
N GLU A 371 16.09 16.18 23.24
CA GLU A 371 14.97 16.69 24.03
C GLU A 371 13.65 16.53 23.29
N ILE A 372 12.65 15.92 23.94
CA ILE A 372 11.29 15.77 23.41
C ILE A 372 10.49 17.02 23.75
N ILE A 373 10.11 17.77 22.73
CA ILE A 373 9.32 18.98 22.90
C ILE A 373 7.86 18.67 22.50
N LEU A 374 6.96 18.77 23.48
CA LEU A 374 5.51 18.68 23.26
C LEU A 374 4.90 20.06 23.50
N ASP A 375 4.29 20.63 22.47
CA ASP A 375 3.58 21.90 22.57
C ASP A 375 2.15 21.72 23.10
N ILE A 376 1.50 22.83 23.44
CA ILE A 376 0.14 22.85 24.00
C ILE A 376 -0.91 22.24 23.05
N ASN A 377 -0.63 22.15 21.75
CA ASN A 377 -1.57 21.59 20.78
C ASN A 377 -1.72 20.08 20.93
N TYR A 378 -0.78 19.39 21.55
CA TYR A 378 -0.91 17.98 21.87
C TYR A 378 -2.00 17.71 22.91
N LEU A 379 -2.33 18.67 23.78
CA LEU A 379 -3.40 18.51 24.78
C LEU A 379 -4.77 18.23 24.12
N LYS A 380 -4.99 18.71 22.90
CA LYS A 380 -6.25 18.45 22.15
C LYS A 380 -6.37 17.00 21.70
N GLU A 381 -5.26 16.34 21.49
CA GLU A 381 -5.21 14.98 20.96
C GLU A 381 -5.28 13.91 22.06
N ILE A 382 -4.91 14.25 23.29
CA ILE A 382 -4.91 13.29 24.41
C ILE A 382 -6.32 12.72 24.68
N PRO A 383 -7.41 13.50 24.76
CA PRO A 383 -8.76 12.95 24.92
C PRO A 383 -9.18 12.02 23.78
N ILE A 384 -8.80 12.34 22.55
CA ILE A 384 -9.09 11.54 21.36
C ILE A 384 -8.37 10.19 21.44
N LEU A 385 -7.08 10.23 21.78
CA LEU A 385 -6.28 9.01 21.95
C LEU A 385 -6.77 8.16 23.11
N LYS A 386 -7.12 8.77 24.26
CA LYS A 386 -7.74 8.06 25.39
C LYS A 386 -9.07 7.39 25.00
N GLN A 387 -9.88 8.06 24.17
CA GLN A 387 -11.11 7.45 23.65
C GLN A 387 -10.82 6.22 22.79
N LYS A 388 -9.87 6.29 21.86
CA LYS A 388 -9.45 5.13 21.04
C LYS A 388 -8.95 3.98 21.92
N ILE A 389 -8.12 4.25 22.93
CA ILE A 389 -7.59 3.24 23.85
C ILE A 389 -8.72 2.54 24.62
N ASN A 390 -9.74 3.29 25.07
CA ASN A 390 -10.88 2.71 25.75
C ASN A 390 -11.78 1.84 24.85
N GLN A 391 -11.65 1.94 23.54
CA GLN A 391 -12.39 1.15 22.56
C GLN A 391 -11.66 -0.12 22.11
N ILE A 392 -10.45 -0.37 22.62
CA ILE A 392 -9.69 -1.59 22.28
C ILE A 392 -10.46 -2.82 22.75
N ASP A 393 -10.67 -3.76 21.84
CA ASP A 393 -11.14 -5.10 22.16
C ASP A 393 -9.96 -5.95 22.65
N LEU A 394 -9.81 -6.02 23.98
CA LEU A 394 -8.69 -6.72 24.61
C LEU A 394 -8.67 -8.22 24.32
N ASP A 395 -9.84 -8.87 24.18
CA ASP A 395 -9.90 -10.30 23.89
C ASP A 395 -9.47 -10.59 22.45
N LYS A 396 -9.90 -9.76 21.50
CA LYS A 396 -9.45 -9.84 20.10
C LYS A 396 -7.95 -9.58 19.98
N LEU A 397 -7.44 -8.54 20.65
CA LEU A 397 -6.03 -8.21 20.67
C LEU A 397 -5.19 -9.33 21.28
N ALA A 398 -5.61 -9.88 22.41
CA ALA A 398 -4.93 -10.99 23.09
C ALA A 398 -4.86 -12.25 22.21
N ASN A 399 -5.95 -12.61 21.54
CA ASN A 399 -5.96 -13.74 20.62
C ASN A 399 -5.01 -13.51 19.44
N LEU A 400 -5.03 -12.33 18.84
CA LEU A 400 -4.09 -11.94 17.78
C LEU A 400 -2.62 -12.06 18.23
N LEU A 401 -2.31 -11.56 19.42
CA LEU A 401 -0.95 -11.58 19.96
C LEU A 401 -0.49 -13.00 20.31
N LYS A 402 -1.41 -13.86 20.78
CA LYS A 402 -1.15 -15.27 20.98
C LYS A 402 -0.77 -15.98 19.67
N ASP A 403 -1.54 -15.74 18.62
CA ASP A 403 -1.27 -16.29 17.29
C ASP A 403 0.06 -15.76 16.72
N ARG A 404 0.45 -14.55 17.08
CA ARG A 404 1.74 -13.93 16.72
C ARG A 404 2.91 -14.40 17.59
N GLY A 405 2.66 -15.18 18.64
CA GLY A 405 3.68 -15.87 19.45
C GLY A 405 4.09 -15.16 20.74
N LEU A 406 3.26 -14.26 21.29
CA LEU A 406 3.52 -13.71 22.63
C LEU A 406 3.38 -14.77 23.71
N SER A 407 4.18 -14.62 24.77
CA SER A 407 4.08 -15.44 25.98
C SER A 407 2.79 -15.19 26.74
N GLN A 408 2.29 -16.23 27.41
CA GLN A 408 1.06 -16.14 28.19
C GLN A 408 1.11 -15.06 29.29
N GLU A 409 2.27 -14.88 29.92
CA GLU A 409 2.48 -13.83 30.93
C GLU A 409 2.23 -12.44 30.37
N ASN A 410 2.72 -12.14 29.17
CA ASN A 410 2.50 -10.84 28.51
C ASN A 410 1.05 -10.69 28.03
N ILE A 411 0.41 -11.78 27.58
CA ILE A 411 -1.01 -11.77 27.21
C ILE A 411 -1.87 -11.46 28.45
N ASP A 412 -1.61 -12.10 29.59
CA ASP A 412 -2.35 -11.86 30.84
C ASP A 412 -2.19 -10.41 31.31
N PHE A 413 -1.00 -9.82 31.18
CA PHE A 413 -0.77 -8.41 31.47
C PHE A 413 -1.61 -7.50 30.56
N ILE A 414 -1.62 -7.78 29.25
CA ILE A 414 -2.35 -6.99 28.25
C ILE A 414 -3.85 -7.01 28.55
N GLN A 415 -4.41 -8.18 28.81
CA GLN A 415 -5.84 -8.33 29.11
C GLN A 415 -6.25 -7.59 30.39
N ASN A 416 -5.41 -7.59 31.42
CA ASN A 416 -5.80 -7.09 32.72
C ASN A 416 -5.36 -5.64 33.01
N ASN A 417 -4.29 -5.14 32.37
CA ASN A 417 -3.65 -3.90 32.79
C ASN A 417 -3.40 -2.90 31.67
N LEU A 418 -3.45 -3.28 30.39
CA LEU A 418 -2.98 -2.44 29.27
C LEU A 418 -3.69 -1.08 29.21
N ILE A 419 -5.03 -1.07 29.27
CA ILE A 419 -5.80 0.17 29.13
C ILE A 419 -5.48 1.12 30.30
N GLU A 420 -5.52 0.62 31.53
CA GLU A 420 -5.23 1.42 32.73
C GLU A 420 -3.79 2.02 32.67
N GLU A 421 -2.82 1.20 32.29
CA GLU A 421 -1.42 1.64 32.17
C GLU A 421 -1.26 2.72 31.10
N LEU A 422 -1.84 2.56 29.92
CA LEU A 422 -1.76 3.56 28.85
C LEU A 422 -2.45 4.87 29.23
N LEU A 423 -3.63 4.81 29.83
CA LEU A 423 -4.34 6.01 30.29
C LEU A 423 -3.54 6.74 31.37
N SER A 424 -2.98 6.02 32.35
CA SER A 424 -2.12 6.59 33.40
C SER A 424 -0.87 7.28 32.81
N ARG A 425 -0.25 6.69 31.77
CA ARG A 425 0.90 7.28 31.10
C ARG A 425 0.52 8.56 30.36
N LEU A 426 -0.62 8.58 29.68
CA LEU A 426 -1.12 9.78 29.02
C LEU A 426 -1.47 10.90 30.02
N ASP A 427 -2.01 10.57 31.21
CA ASP A 427 -2.24 11.55 32.28
C ASP A 427 -0.94 12.23 32.74
N LYS A 428 0.14 11.45 32.87
CA LYS A 428 1.45 11.99 33.21
C LYS A 428 2.03 12.87 32.10
N ILE A 429 1.85 12.48 30.84
CA ILE A 429 2.26 13.30 29.69
C ILE A 429 1.48 14.62 29.67
N GLU A 430 0.16 14.57 29.89
CA GLU A 430 -0.71 15.74 29.95
C GLU A 430 -0.24 16.75 31.00
N LEU A 431 0.13 16.23 32.19
CA LEU A 431 0.68 17.07 33.26
C LEU A 431 1.99 17.75 32.88
N VAL A 432 2.89 17.05 32.21
CA VAL A 432 4.18 17.61 31.75
C VAL A 432 3.95 18.71 30.72
N ILE A 433 3.10 18.44 29.70
CA ILE A 433 2.80 19.44 28.67
C ILE A 433 2.16 20.70 29.29
N SER A 434 1.24 20.51 30.25
CA SER A 434 0.56 21.63 30.91
C SER A 434 1.48 22.53 31.72
N ASN A 435 2.61 22.00 32.19
CA ASN A 435 3.59 22.71 33.01
C ASN A 435 4.73 23.35 32.20
N ASN A 436 4.98 22.89 30.98
CA ASN A 436 6.10 23.35 30.15
C ASN A 436 5.60 24.12 28.92
N HIS A 437 5.53 25.43 28.99
CA HIS A 437 5.16 26.29 27.86
C HIS A 437 6.45 26.89 27.22
N ILE A 438 6.98 26.20 26.20
CA ILE A 438 8.06 26.78 25.39
C ILE A 438 7.64 26.76 23.93
N LYS A 439 7.43 27.94 23.36
CA LYS A 439 7.31 28.14 21.89
C LYS A 439 8.53 28.92 21.45
N LYS A 440 9.35 28.35 20.57
CA LYS A 440 10.35 29.10 19.80
C LYS A 440 9.96 29.05 18.32
N GLU A 441 9.86 30.20 17.70
CA GLU A 441 9.72 30.31 16.24
C GLU A 441 11.12 30.47 15.63
N ASN A 442 11.52 29.54 14.78
CA ASN A 442 12.77 29.61 14.03
C ASN A 442 12.49 29.78 12.54
N SER A 443 13.38 30.47 11.84
CA SER A 443 13.23 30.66 10.38
C SER A 443 13.79 29.47 9.60
N VAL A 444 13.25 29.22 8.40
CA VAL A 444 13.81 28.23 7.46
C VAL A 444 15.28 28.53 7.17
N LEU A 445 15.64 29.81 7.07
CA LEU A 445 16.99 30.23 6.81
C LEU A 445 17.93 29.83 7.95
N ASP A 446 17.48 29.98 9.20
CA ASP A 446 18.25 29.56 10.38
C ASP A 446 18.50 28.04 10.37
N TYR A 447 17.54 27.27 9.89
CA TYR A 447 17.68 25.81 9.75
C TYR A 447 18.87 25.43 8.84
N PHE A 448 18.98 26.06 7.68
CA PHE A 448 20.06 25.79 6.76
C PHE A 448 21.41 26.40 7.20
N GLN A 449 21.42 27.57 7.83
CA GLN A 449 22.65 28.26 8.22
C GLN A 449 23.40 27.64 9.42
N LYS A 450 22.69 27.04 10.40
CA LYS A 450 23.31 26.44 11.58
C LYS A 450 23.83 25.03 11.41
N SER A 451 23.45 24.39 10.31
CA SER A 451 23.92 23.05 9.97
C SER A 451 25.34 23.00 9.39
N GLU A 452 26.10 24.14 9.41
CA GLU A 452 27.38 24.29 8.74
C GLU A 452 28.49 23.30 9.12
N GLU A 453 28.54 22.82 10.35
CA GLU A 453 29.68 22.03 10.83
C GLU A 453 29.72 20.58 10.31
N ASN A 454 28.56 20.00 9.89
CA ASN A 454 28.46 18.60 9.43
C ASN A 454 27.99 18.40 7.99
N LEU A 455 27.77 19.47 7.24
CA LEU A 455 27.07 19.44 5.96
C LEU A 455 27.99 19.38 4.73
N ASN A 456 29.26 19.08 4.90
CA ASN A 456 30.16 18.91 3.75
C ASN A 456 29.84 17.71 2.85
N LEU A 457 28.78 16.94 3.15
CA LEU A 457 28.51 15.66 2.49
C LEU A 457 27.31 15.67 1.53
N ASN A 458 26.41 16.67 1.60
CA ASN A 458 25.17 16.64 0.82
C ASN A 458 24.88 17.94 0.10
N TYR A 459 24.15 17.88 -1.00
CA TYR A 459 23.56 19.03 -1.68
C TYR A 459 22.06 19.11 -1.43
N ILE A 460 21.53 20.33 -1.40
CA ILE A 460 20.11 20.64 -1.34
C ILE A 460 19.64 21.09 -2.73
N VAL A 461 18.54 20.55 -3.19
CA VAL A 461 18.05 20.77 -4.56
C VAL A 461 16.66 21.39 -4.55
N PHE A 462 16.52 22.48 -5.30
CA PHE A 462 15.25 23.13 -5.63
C PHE A 462 14.93 22.96 -7.10
N LYS A 463 13.64 22.77 -7.46
CA LYS A 463 13.21 22.64 -8.85
C LYS A 463 12.47 23.90 -9.29
N ASP A 464 13.13 24.74 -10.08
CA ASP A 464 12.52 25.92 -10.71
C ASP A 464 12.17 25.60 -12.16
N LYS A 465 10.89 25.30 -12.41
CA LYS A 465 10.37 24.88 -13.73
C LYS A 465 11.11 23.64 -14.26
N GLU A 466 11.86 23.83 -15.35
CA GLU A 466 12.64 22.77 -16.00
C GLU A 466 14.07 22.64 -15.44
N ASN A 467 14.51 23.57 -14.60
CA ASN A 467 15.86 23.64 -14.09
C ASN A 467 15.93 23.23 -12.62
N PHE A 468 17.08 22.71 -12.22
CA PHE A 468 17.37 22.36 -10.84
C PHE A 468 18.46 23.28 -10.32
N LYS A 469 18.16 23.98 -9.22
CA LYS A 469 19.13 24.77 -8.46
C LYS A 469 19.70 23.89 -7.35
N ILE A 470 20.99 23.57 -7.46
CA ILE A 470 21.71 22.72 -6.53
C ILE A 470 22.57 23.63 -5.66
N CYS A 471 22.39 23.53 -4.36
CA CYS A 471 23.05 24.39 -3.38
C CYS A 471 23.85 23.59 -2.36
N SER A 472 24.95 24.17 -1.87
CA SER A 472 25.51 23.75 -0.60
C SER A 472 24.48 23.93 0.52
N PRO A 473 24.60 23.20 1.62
CA PRO A 473 23.62 23.24 2.70
C PRO A 473 23.42 24.63 3.34
N ASP A 474 24.48 25.46 3.37
CA ASP A 474 24.44 26.86 3.81
C ASP A 474 23.74 27.79 2.80
N LEU A 475 23.34 27.28 1.61
CA LEU A 475 22.73 28.02 0.52
C LEU A 475 23.62 29.13 -0.09
N ILE A 476 24.92 29.14 0.21
CA ILE A 476 25.86 30.15 -0.31
C ILE A 476 26.30 29.77 -1.71
N ASP A 477 26.78 28.56 -1.90
CA ASP A 477 27.25 28.06 -3.18
C ASP A 477 26.14 27.34 -3.93
N CYS A 478 25.57 28.00 -4.92
CA CYS A 478 24.50 27.42 -5.74
C CYS A 478 24.84 27.49 -7.22
N PHE A 479 24.48 26.43 -7.94
CA PHE A 479 24.52 26.40 -9.40
C PHE A 479 23.24 25.84 -9.98
N THR A 480 22.94 26.15 -11.24
CA THR A 480 21.72 25.68 -11.92
C THR A 480 22.10 24.73 -13.03
N THR A 481 21.39 23.63 -13.12
CA THR A 481 21.60 22.60 -14.16
C THR A 481 20.28 21.94 -14.57
N ASN A 482 20.31 21.27 -15.70
CA ASN A 482 19.24 20.35 -16.08
C ASN A 482 19.64 18.94 -15.69
N LEU A 483 18.72 18.20 -15.10
CA LEU A 483 18.90 16.79 -14.78
C LEU A 483 18.18 15.93 -15.81
N SER A 484 18.84 14.86 -16.26
CA SER A 484 18.19 13.84 -17.08
C SER A 484 17.04 13.18 -16.30
N TYR A 485 16.13 12.51 -16.99
CA TYR A 485 15.04 11.77 -16.34
C TYR A 485 15.58 10.76 -15.32
N ASP A 486 16.61 10.00 -15.67
CA ASP A 486 17.24 9.03 -14.76
C ASP A 486 17.88 9.71 -13.55
N ASP A 487 18.47 10.88 -13.70
CA ASP A 487 19.04 11.61 -12.56
C ASP A 487 17.96 12.21 -11.66
N GLN A 488 16.82 12.60 -12.23
CA GLN A 488 15.68 13.01 -11.44
C GLN A 488 15.10 11.84 -10.62
N ILE A 489 15.02 10.62 -11.18
CA ILE A 489 14.64 9.41 -10.42
C ILE A 489 15.64 9.17 -9.28
N LYS A 490 16.94 9.24 -9.56
CA LYS A 490 17.98 9.11 -8.52
C LYS A 490 17.88 10.20 -7.46
N LEU A 491 17.51 11.41 -7.84
CA LEU A 491 17.27 12.52 -6.90
C LEU A 491 16.11 12.20 -5.96
N LEU A 492 14.97 11.77 -6.52
CA LEU A 492 13.77 11.45 -5.74
C LEU A 492 13.97 10.26 -4.79
N ASN A 493 14.80 9.29 -5.16
CA ASN A 493 15.10 8.14 -4.30
C ASN A 493 16.41 8.29 -3.48
N GLY A 494 16.98 9.50 -3.40
CA GLY A 494 18.14 9.81 -2.57
C GLY A 494 19.45 9.15 -3.00
N ARG A 495 19.61 8.87 -4.30
CA ARG A 495 20.81 8.21 -4.87
C ARG A 495 21.60 9.08 -5.83
N LEU A 496 21.14 10.30 -6.12
CA LEU A 496 21.89 11.21 -7.01
C LEU A 496 23.16 11.67 -6.31
N LYS A 497 24.30 11.41 -6.94
CA LYS A 497 25.61 11.91 -6.49
C LYS A 497 26.11 12.98 -7.43
N ILE A 498 26.61 14.07 -6.86
CA ILE A 498 27.28 15.18 -7.55
C ILE A 498 28.58 15.43 -6.79
N ASP A 499 29.71 15.31 -7.45
CA ASP A 499 31.04 15.45 -6.83
C ASP A 499 31.17 14.63 -5.50
N ASP A 500 30.74 13.35 -5.58
CA ASP A 500 30.70 12.39 -4.47
C ASP A 500 29.77 12.74 -3.28
N LYS A 501 29.02 13.83 -3.38
CA LYS A 501 28.02 14.24 -2.40
C LYS A 501 26.62 13.80 -2.85
N ILE A 502 25.78 13.36 -1.94
CA ILE A 502 24.39 13.01 -2.21
C ILE A 502 23.57 14.29 -2.33
N ALA A 503 22.71 14.35 -3.34
CA ALA A 503 21.78 15.45 -3.56
C ALA A 503 20.37 15.08 -3.12
N PHE A 504 19.69 15.96 -2.39
CA PHE A 504 18.33 15.77 -1.90
C PHE A 504 17.41 16.88 -2.40
N TYR A 505 16.28 16.46 -2.94
CA TYR A 505 15.24 17.41 -3.30
C TYR A 505 14.48 17.89 -2.05
N VAL A 506 14.22 19.19 -1.99
CA VAL A 506 13.54 19.82 -0.86
C VAL A 506 12.21 20.45 -1.27
N SER A 507 12.23 21.33 -2.28
CA SER A 507 11.01 22.03 -2.72
C SER A 507 11.25 22.74 -4.07
N LYS A 508 10.22 23.40 -4.57
CA LYS A 508 10.35 24.28 -5.76
C LYS A 508 11.29 25.47 -5.51
N ASN A 509 11.16 26.10 -4.36
CA ASN A 509 12.01 27.20 -3.89
C ASN A 509 11.84 27.37 -2.38
N LEU A 510 12.62 28.24 -1.78
CA LEU A 510 12.52 28.52 -0.33
C LEU A 510 11.14 29.03 0.07
N ASP A 511 10.51 29.90 -0.73
CA ASP A 511 9.23 30.50 -0.40
C ASP A 511 8.11 29.47 -0.35
N SER A 512 8.20 28.39 -1.16
CA SER A 512 7.22 27.32 -1.16
C SER A 512 7.16 26.56 0.17
N LEU A 513 8.26 26.53 0.94
CA LEU A 513 8.28 25.91 2.26
C LEU A 513 7.48 26.70 3.32
N TYR A 514 7.23 27.98 3.08
CA TYR A 514 6.38 28.81 3.95
C TYR A 514 4.89 28.68 3.64
N SER A 515 4.54 28.15 2.47
CA SER A 515 3.13 27.96 2.09
C SER A 515 2.52 26.78 2.82
N LYS A 516 1.27 26.92 3.26
CA LYS A 516 0.50 25.82 3.82
C LYS A 516 0.15 24.82 2.70
N ASN A 517 0.23 23.51 2.98
CA ASN A 517 -0.39 22.53 2.12
C ASN A 517 -1.90 22.70 2.18
N SER A 518 -2.50 23.04 1.08
CA SER A 518 -3.95 22.96 0.92
C SER A 518 -4.29 21.50 0.57
N MET A 519 -5.30 20.94 1.23
CA MET A 519 -5.92 19.69 0.77
C MET A 519 -6.33 19.90 -0.69
N ASN A 520 -5.75 19.08 -1.53
CA ASN A 520 -6.03 18.93 -2.96
C ASN A 520 -6.65 20.18 -3.65
N GLU A 521 -5.79 21.12 -4.09
CA GLU A 521 -6.19 22.33 -4.84
C GLU A 521 -7.06 22.03 -6.08
N MET A 522 -7.23 20.76 -6.43
CA MET A 522 -7.94 20.33 -7.62
C MET A 522 -9.46 20.19 -7.43
N PHE A 523 -9.93 20.09 -6.19
CA PHE A 523 -11.36 20.11 -5.87
C PHE A 523 -11.74 21.46 -5.21
N GLU A 524 -11.57 22.54 -5.98
CA GLU A 524 -11.75 23.92 -5.49
C GLU A 524 -13.20 24.28 -5.18
N PHE A 525 -14.15 23.57 -5.80
CA PHE A 525 -15.57 23.89 -5.66
C PHE A 525 -16.22 22.93 -4.67
N LYS A 526 -17.00 23.48 -3.77
CA LYS A 526 -17.77 22.75 -2.76
C LYS A 526 -19.20 23.24 -2.71
N GLU A 527 -20.14 22.31 -2.68
CA GLU A 527 -21.55 22.55 -2.39
C GLU A 527 -22.01 21.62 -1.28
N ASN A 528 -22.86 22.10 -0.39
CA ASN A 528 -23.55 21.29 0.59
C ASN A 528 -25.01 21.10 0.21
N ILE A 529 -25.40 19.89 -0.16
CA ILE A 529 -26.75 19.57 -0.64
C ILE A 529 -27.30 18.45 0.23
N TYR A 530 -28.40 18.68 0.91
CA TYR A 530 -29.03 17.75 1.87
C TYR A 530 -28.09 17.30 3.01
N GLY A 531 -27.10 18.13 3.39
CA GLY A 531 -26.11 17.79 4.38
C GLY A 531 -24.92 17.00 3.84
N ILE A 532 -24.90 16.73 2.53
CA ILE A 532 -23.80 16.02 1.84
C ILE A 532 -22.86 17.07 1.24
N ASP A 533 -21.59 17.00 1.60
CA ASP A 533 -20.55 17.82 0.99
C ASP A 533 -20.10 17.18 -0.33
N ILE A 534 -20.34 17.89 -1.42
CA ILE A 534 -19.92 17.49 -2.77
C ILE A 534 -18.80 18.42 -3.22
N PHE A 535 -17.64 17.87 -3.46
CA PHE A 535 -16.48 18.60 -3.98
C PHE A 535 -16.33 18.35 -5.48
N SER A 536 -15.81 19.30 -6.23
CA SER A 536 -15.58 19.16 -7.67
C SER A 536 -14.38 19.97 -8.15
N ASN A 537 -13.75 19.47 -9.23
CA ASN A 537 -12.70 20.19 -9.96
C ASN A 537 -13.24 21.33 -10.87
N GLN A 538 -14.56 21.52 -10.90
CA GLN A 538 -15.23 22.59 -11.64
C GLN A 538 -16.46 23.09 -10.88
N LYS A 539 -16.95 24.28 -11.24
CA LYS A 539 -18.20 24.81 -10.66
C LYS A 539 -19.34 23.81 -10.83
N ILE A 540 -19.97 23.46 -9.72
CA ILE A 540 -21.06 22.48 -9.68
C ILE A 540 -22.34 23.12 -10.24
N ASN A 541 -22.82 22.62 -11.36
CA ASN A 541 -24.09 22.99 -11.94
C ASN A 541 -25.12 21.89 -11.65
N TYR A 542 -26.07 22.17 -10.78
CA TYR A 542 -27.01 21.17 -10.30
C TYR A 542 -28.47 21.68 -10.23
N GLU A 543 -29.37 20.70 -10.30
CA GLU A 543 -30.79 20.85 -10.06
C GLU A 543 -31.21 19.91 -8.92
N ILE A 544 -32.13 20.37 -8.04
CA ILE A 544 -32.60 19.54 -6.92
C ILE A 544 -34.13 19.35 -7.01
N ASN A 545 -34.56 18.19 -6.50
CA ASN A 545 -35.95 17.90 -6.26
C ASN A 545 -36.14 17.42 -4.81
N ASP A 546 -36.62 18.27 -3.94
CA ASP A 546 -36.75 18.01 -2.50
C ASP A 546 -37.69 16.83 -2.18
N LYS A 547 -38.72 16.60 -2.98
CA LYS A 547 -39.68 15.51 -2.74
C LYS A 547 -39.05 14.13 -2.90
N SER A 548 -38.16 13.99 -3.89
CA SER A 548 -37.44 12.75 -4.19
C SER A 548 -36.01 12.76 -3.68
N ARG A 549 -35.54 13.83 -3.02
CA ARG A 549 -34.14 14.06 -2.65
C ARG A 549 -33.18 13.78 -3.82
N LEU A 550 -33.57 14.24 -5.00
CA LEU A 550 -32.77 14.11 -6.21
C LEU A 550 -31.78 15.27 -6.35
N ILE A 551 -30.53 14.94 -6.57
CA ILE A 551 -29.44 15.85 -6.95
C ILE A 551 -29.08 15.50 -8.39
N LYS A 552 -29.46 16.37 -9.34
CA LYS A 552 -29.10 16.21 -10.73
C LYS A 552 -27.96 17.13 -11.09
N ILE A 553 -26.83 16.57 -11.46
CA ILE A 553 -25.61 17.30 -11.81
C ILE A 553 -25.41 17.23 -13.31
N LYS A 554 -25.15 18.39 -13.93
CA LYS A 554 -24.83 18.50 -15.36
C LYS A 554 -23.38 18.97 -15.51
N PRO A 555 -22.43 18.04 -15.61
CA PRO A 555 -21.01 18.36 -15.74
C PRO A 555 -20.72 19.05 -17.08
N LYS A 556 -19.69 19.88 -17.08
CA LYS A 556 -19.06 20.34 -18.33
C LYS A 556 -17.79 19.52 -18.55
N ASN A 557 -17.60 19.00 -19.77
CA ASN A 557 -16.42 18.20 -20.13
C ASN A 557 -16.17 17.02 -19.14
N GLN A 558 -14.94 16.90 -18.64
CA GLN A 558 -14.47 15.82 -17.73
C GLN A 558 -14.60 16.22 -16.25
N GLY A 559 -15.70 16.86 -15.83
CA GLY A 559 -15.92 17.20 -14.42
C GLY A 559 -15.95 15.98 -13.53
N LYS A 560 -15.17 16.01 -12.45
CA LYS A 560 -15.14 14.96 -11.41
C LYS A 560 -15.77 15.46 -10.12
N TYR A 561 -16.45 14.56 -9.42
CA TYR A 561 -17.13 14.84 -8.16
C TYR A 561 -16.65 13.89 -7.08
N LEU A 562 -16.44 14.43 -5.89
CA LEU A 562 -16.01 13.69 -4.71
C LEU A 562 -17.01 13.91 -3.57
N ILE A 563 -17.48 12.81 -3.00
CA ILE A 563 -18.19 12.76 -1.73
C ILE A 563 -17.32 11.93 -0.79
N SER A 564 -16.92 12.50 0.34
CA SER A 564 -16.08 11.80 1.30
C SER A 564 -16.50 12.03 2.74
N ASN A 565 -16.27 11.02 3.58
CA ASN A 565 -16.59 11.06 5.02
C ASN A 565 -18.05 11.51 5.28
N SER A 566 -19.00 10.97 4.49
CA SER A 566 -20.39 11.43 4.47
C SER A 566 -21.37 10.31 4.78
N GLU A 567 -22.51 10.69 5.35
CA GLU A 567 -23.68 9.82 5.52
C GLU A 567 -24.68 10.15 4.39
N LEU A 568 -24.84 9.26 3.44
CA LEU A 568 -25.79 9.39 2.35
C LEU A 568 -27.07 8.60 2.70
N ASP A 569 -28.15 9.30 3.00
CA ASP A 569 -29.43 8.67 3.37
C ASP A 569 -30.56 9.08 2.44
N ASN A 570 -31.20 8.10 1.80
CA ASN A 570 -32.37 8.28 0.93
C ASN A 570 -32.16 9.37 -0.15
N VAL A 571 -31.04 9.36 -0.86
CA VAL A 571 -30.68 10.34 -1.87
C VAL A 571 -30.51 9.67 -3.25
N THR A 572 -30.95 10.39 -4.28
CA THR A 572 -30.68 10.02 -5.68
C THR A 572 -29.68 11.01 -6.28
N ILE A 573 -28.61 10.50 -6.87
CA ILE A 573 -27.60 11.28 -7.58
C ILE A 573 -27.67 10.93 -9.06
N ASP A 574 -28.02 11.91 -9.90
CA ASP A 574 -28.07 11.79 -11.37
C ASP A 574 -26.94 12.64 -11.97
N LEU A 575 -25.97 11.98 -12.55
CA LEU A 575 -24.79 12.58 -13.19
C LEU A 575 -24.87 12.35 -14.71
N SER A 576 -25.26 13.38 -15.46
CA SER A 576 -25.47 13.26 -16.89
C SER A 576 -24.52 14.15 -17.66
N TYR A 577 -23.60 13.53 -18.41
CA TYR A 577 -22.70 14.22 -19.34
C TYR A 577 -23.39 14.38 -20.70
N ASP A 578 -22.99 15.42 -21.44
CA ASP A 578 -23.39 15.56 -22.84
C ASP A 578 -22.88 14.34 -23.63
N GLU A 579 -23.53 14.04 -24.77
CA GLU A 579 -23.10 12.92 -25.64
C GLU A 579 -21.56 13.00 -25.82
N LEU A 580 -20.88 11.89 -25.60
CA LEU A 580 -19.47 11.74 -25.92
C LEU A 580 -19.32 12.14 -27.40
N SER A 581 -19.08 13.42 -27.64
CA SER A 581 -18.67 13.85 -28.97
C SER A 581 -17.58 12.86 -29.35
N LYS A 582 -17.57 12.37 -30.60
CA LYS A 582 -16.54 11.51 -31.15
C LYS A 582 -15.20 12.20 -30.93
N LEU A 583 -14.74 12.14 -29.66
CA LEU A 583 -13.45 12.64 -29.23
C LEU A 583 -12.44 11.80 -29.96
N ASP A 584 -11.71 12.50 -30.81
CA ASP A 584 -10.66 12.08 -31.68
C ASP A 584 -10.00 10.77 -31.26
N SER A 585 -10.22 9.76 -32.08
CA SER A 585 -9.60 8.43 -32.01
C SER A 585 -8.07 8.46 -32.22
N GLU A 586 -7.44 9.61 -32.13
CA GLU A 586 -6.01 9.82 -32.45
C GLU A 586 -5.15 10.33 -31.28
N ASN A 587 -5.70 10.66 -30.11
CA ASN A 587 -4.92 11.14 -28.97
C ASN A 587 -4.81 10.09 -27.87
N ASN A 588 -3.61 9.58 -27.69
CA ASN A 588 -3.02 8.83 -26.56
C ASN A 588 -4.03 8.29 -25.52
N PHE A 589 -4.38 7.02 -25.68
CA PHE A 589 -5.26 6.27 -24.78
C PHE A 589 -4.82 6.32 -23.31
N ASP A 590 -3.53 6.46 -23.01
CA ASP A 590 -2.99 6.40 -21.66
C ASP A 590 -3.16 7.71 -20.87
N GLU A 591 -3.15 8.88 -21.50
CA GLU A 591 -3.26 10.18 -20.82
C GLU A 591 -4.68 10.45 -20.26
N ALA A 592 -5.70 9.73 -20.74
CA ALA A 592 -7.09 9.93 -20.31
C ALA A 592 -7.47 9.11 -19.08
N ARG A 593 -6.75 8.02 -18.76
CA ARG A 593 -7.06 7.14 -17.63
C ARG A 593 -6.68 7.73 -16.30
N TYR A 594 -5.52 8.36 -16.22
CA TYR A 594 -4.98 8.93 -14.99
C TYR A 594 -4.85 10.45 -15.12
N ASP A 595 -5.27 11.18 -14.13
CA ASP A 595 -5.07 12.61 -14.03
C ASP A 595 -4.45 13.00 -12.68
N LYS A 596 -4.08 14.27 -12.58
CA LYS A 596 -3.40 14.80 -11.39
C LYS A 596 -4.21 14.72 -10.10
N THR A 597 -5.49 14.37 -10.15
CA THR A 597 -6.33 14.24 -8.96
C THR A 597 -6.15 12.92 -8.26
N PHE A 598 -5.64 11.89 -8.95
CA PHE A 598 -5.58 10.49 -8.50
C PHE A 598 -6.95 9.88 -8.17
N TYR A 599 -8.03 10.54 -8.54
CA TYR A 599 -9.38 9.99 -8.49
C TYR A 599 -9.75 9.48 -9.89
N THR A 600 -10.19 8.24 -9.96
CA THR A 600 -10.50 7.56 -11.22
C THR A 600 -11.95 7.78 -11.65
N GLY A 601 -12.87 7.91 -10.68
CA GLY A 601 -14.29 8.06 -10.93
C GLY A 601 -14.71 9.44 -11.41
N CYS A 602 -15.75 9.49 -12.26
CA CYS A 602 -16.51 10.71 -12.45
C CYS A 602 -17.27 11.10 -11.17
N LEU A 603 -17.87 10.09 -10.51
CA LEU A 603 -18.39 10.21 -9.15
C LEU A 603 -17.54 9.32 -8.23
N ASN A 604 -16.88 9.94 -7.27
CA ASN A 604 -16.03 9.25 -6.28
C ASN A 604 -16.73 9.31 -4.92
N ILE A 605 -16.97 8.15 -4.29
CA ILE A 605 -17.58 8.03 -2.96
C ILE A 605 -16.59 7.31 -2.06
N TYR A 606 -15.96 8.08 -1.17
CA TYR A 606 -14.87 7.62 -0.32
C TYR A 606 -15.20 7.71 1.16
N ASP A 607 -14.80 6.68 1.93
CA ASP A 607 -14.92 6.68 3.38
C ASP A 607 -16.34 7.07 3.88
N SER A 608 -17.39 6.62 3.15
CA SER A 608 -18.77 7.10 3.34
C SER A 608 -19.72 5.94 3.62
N ASN A 609 -20.80 6.23 4.35
CA ASN A 609 -21.87 5.29 4.61
C ASN A 609 -23.10 5.60 3.75
N MET A 610 -23.67 4.58 3.15
CA MET A 610 -24.79 4.69 2.24
C MET A 610 -26.01 3.95 2.77
N LYS A 611 -27.18 4.61 2.74
CA LYS A 611 -28.45 4.00 3.11
C LYS A 611 -29.51 4.40 2.11
N ASN A 612 -30.00 3.42 1.34
CA ASN A 612 -31.02 3.62 0.31
C ASN A 612 -30.64 4.72 -0.70
N VAL A 613 -29.42 4.61 -1.24
CA VAL A 613 -28.91 5.55 -2.25
C VAL A 613 -29.24 5.02 -3.65
N SER A 614 -29.60 5.91 -4.55
CA SER A 614 -29.76 5.61 -5.98
C SER A 614 -28.78 6.45 -6.80
N ILE A 615 -28.13 5.84 -7.78
CA ILE A 615 -27.14 6.51 -8.63
C ILE A 615 -27.49 6.29 -10.08
N LYS A 616 -27.47 7.35 -10.86
CA LYS A 616 -27.59 7.30 -12.31
C LYS A 616 -26.45 8.05 -12.96
N VAL A 617 -25.75 7.41 -13.91
CA VAL A 617 -24.67 8.05 -14.67
C VAL A 617 -24.90 7.82 -16.17
N THR A 618 -24.72 8.88 -16.96
CA THR A 618 -24.87 8.80 -18.41
C THR A 618 -23.69 9.45 -19.11
N ASN A 619 -23.13 8.74 -20.11
CA ASN A 619 -22.03 9.21 -20.98
C ASN A 619 -20.77 9.63 -20.21
N SER A 620 -20.33 8.84 -19.26
CA SER A 620 -19.15 9.11 -18.42
C SER A 620 -17.85 9.11 -19.22
N PRO A 621 -17.04 10.19 -19.16
CA PRO A 621 -15.75 10.28 -19.85
C PRO A 621 -14.55 9.85 -19.00
N CYS A 622 -14.74 9.51 -17.73
CA CYS A 622 -13.67 9.17 -16.78
C CYS A 622 -13.21 7.72 -16.91
N GLU A 623 -12.19 7.33 -16.17
CA GLU A 623 -11.74 5.92 -16.04
C GLU A 623 -12.88 5.07 -15.48
N ASP A 624 -13.48 5.51 -14.38
CA ASP A 624 -14.68 4.88 -13.83
C ASP A 624 -15.85 5.87 -13.89
N SER A 625 -17.05 5.36 -14.16
CA SER A 625 -18.22 6.20 -14.01
C SER A 625 -18.49 6.49 -12.55
N VAL A 626 -18.40 5.47 -11.70
CA VAL A 626 -18.52 5.56 -10.23
C VAL A 626 -17.40 4.75 -9.59
N ASN A 627 -16.67 5.39 -8.68
CA ASN A 627 -15.62 4.75 -7.89
C ASN A 627 -15.97 4.79 -6.40
N PHE A 628 -16.01 3.62 -5.75
CA PHE A 628 -16.23 3.48 -4.31
C PHE A 628 -14.96 3.04 -3.62
N VAL A 629 -14.52 3.74 -2.57
CA VAL A 629 -13.34 3.34 -1.81
C VAL A 629 -13.62 3.42 -0.31
N ARG A 630 -13.38 2.33 0.42
CA ARG A 630 -13.63 2.21 1.87
C ARG A 630 -15.01 2.69 2.30
N SER A 631 -16.00 2.45 1.43
CA SER A 631 -17.37 2.87 1.65
C SER A 631 -18.26 1.67 1.98
N LYS A 632 -19.33 1.92 2.75
CA LYS A 632 -20.20 0.84 3.24
C LYS A 632 -21.65 1.16 2.99
N GLY A 633 -22.45 0.10 2.95
CA GLY A 633 -23.89 0.24 3.07
C GLY A 633 -24.70 -0.31 1.90
N TYR A 634 -25.78 0.40 1.57
CA TYR A 634 -26.86 -0.12 0.75
C TYR A 634 -27.22 0.83 -0.38
N ILE A 635 -27.10 0.32 -1.61
CA ILE A 635 -27.47 1.02 -2.84
C ILE A 635 -28.75 0.37 -3.38
N ASN A 636 -29.83 1.16 -3.43
CA ASN A 636 -31.11 0.72 -3.93
C ASN A 636 -31.12 0.46 -5.45
N SER A 637 -30.51 1.39 -6.19
CA SER A 637 -30.34 1.22 -7.63
C SER A 637 -29.11 1.94 -8.14
N ILE A 638 -28.41 1.30 -9.09
CA ILE A 638 -27.37 1.96 -9.87
C ILE A 638 -27.61 1.69 -11.35
N GLU A 639 -27.79 2.75 -12.13
CA GLU A 639 -28.01 2.69 -13.56
C GLU A 639 -26.90 3.47 -14.27
N ILE A 640 -26.10 2.81 -15.09
CA ILE A 640 -25.03 3.44 -15.85
C ILE A 640 -25.22 3.12 -17.34
N ASN A 641 -25.18 4.14 -18.18
CA ASN A 641 -25.28 3.98 -19.61
C ASN A 641 -24.24 4.82 -20.35
N GLY A 642 -23.30 4.17 -21.00
CA GLY A 642 -22.23 4.80 -21.77
C GLY A 642 -21.07 5.23 -20.87
N SER A 643 -20.16 4.32 -20.57
CA SER A 643 -18.88 4.58 -19.91
C SER A 643 -17.76 4.54 -20.94
N LYS A 644 -16.82 5.47 -20.85
CA LYS A 644 -15.64 5.45 -21.74
C LYS A 644 -14.73 4.25 -21.45
N PHE A 645 -14.57 3.91 -20.16
CA PHE A 645 -13.83 2.73 -19.69
C PHE A 645 -14.70 1.93 -18.71
N ASP A 646 -14.34 1.81 -17.41
CA ASP A 646 -15.09 1.02 -16.46
C ASP A 646 -16.37 1.75 -15.97
N SER A 647 -17.43 0.99 -15.71
CA SER A 647 -18.66 1.60 -15.20
C SER A 647 -18.64 1.73 -13.68
N ILE A 648 -18.35 0.66 -12.96
CA ILE A 648 -18.21 0.64 -11.51
C ILE A 648 -16.83 0.10 -11.17
N ASP A 649 -16.08 0.84 -10.36
CA ASP A 649 -14.91 0.36 -9.62
C ASP A 649 -15.17 0.47 -8.12
N ALA A 650 -14.90 -0.59 -7.36
CA ALA A 650 -15.10 -0.58 -5.91
C ALA A 650 -13.94 -1.29 -5.18
N ASP A 651 -13.24 -0.54 -4.32
CA ASP A 651 -12.10 -1.01 -3.55
C ASP A 651 -12.35 -0.93 -2.05
N PHE A 652 -11.92 -1.96 -1.32
CA PHE A 652 -11.91 -1.96 0.16
C PHE A 652 -13.27 -1.66 0.78
N SER A 653 -14.38 -2.00 0.09
CA SER A 653 -15.74 -1.56 0.44
C SER A 653 -16.63 -2.72 0.85
N GLU A 654 -17.71 -2.41 1.57
CA GLU A 654 -18.73 -3.36 2.00
C GLU A 654 -20.10 -2.89 1.50
N ILE A 655 -20.54 -3.32 0.31
CA ILE A 655 -21.71 -2.73 -0.36
C ILE A 655 -22.71 -3.80 -0.78
N LEU A 656 -23.99 -3.55 -0.45
CA LEU A 656 -25.13 -4.27 -0.99
C LEU A 656 -25.77 -3.47 -2.13
N PHE A 657 -25.76 -4.02 -3.33
CA PHE A 657 -26.44 -3.48 -4.52
C PHE A 657 -27.75 -4.25 -4.78
N MET A 658 -28.88 -3.56 -4.71
CA MET A 658 -30.18 -4.21 -4.93
C MET A 658 -30.50 -4.38 -6.42
N ASN A 659 -30.35 -3.29 -7.18
CA ASN A 659 -30.61 -3.31 -8.62
C ASN A 659 -29.47 -2.63 -9.35
N THR A 660 -28.72 -3.39 -10.12
CA THR A 660 -27.62 -2.88 -10.94
C THR A 660 -27.94 -3.09 -12.42
N LEU A 661 -27.96 -2.00 -13.18
CA LEU A 661 -28.11 -2.02 -14.62
C LEU A 661 -26.98 -1.23 -15.28
N ILE A 662 -26.17 -1.91 -16.06
CA ILE A 662 -25.06 -1.29 -16.79
C ILE A 662 -25.20 -1.60 -18.28
N LEU A 663 -25.14 -0.55 -19.08
CA LEU A 663 -25.25 -0.60 -20.53
C LEU A 663 -24.06 0.13 -21.17
N ASN A 664 -23.40 -0.49 -22.14
CA ASN A 664 -22.37 0.14 -22.96
C ASN A 664 -21.14 0.63 -22.17
N SER A 665 -20.38 -0.29 -21.57
CA SER A 665 -19.10 -0.01 -20.94
C SER A 665 -17.95 -0.19 -21.91
N GLY A 666 -17.03 0.76 -21.97
CA GLY A 666 -15.87 0.70 -22.88
C GLY A 666 -14.76 -0.25 -22.40
N ASN A 667 -14.84 -0.78 -21.18
CA ASN A 667 -13.97 -1.80 -20.63
C ASN A 667 -14.82 -2.74 -19.73
N ASP A 668 -14.55 -2.86 -18.42
CA ASP A 668 -15.34 -3.70 -17.52
C ASP A 668 -16.65 -3.01 -17.11
N CYS A 669 -17.76 -3.74 -17.03
CA CYS A 669 -18.98 -3.15 -16.47
C CYS A 669 -18.85 -2.98 -14.95
N VAL A 670 -18.28 -3.97 -14.26
CA VAL A 670 -18.03 -3.90 -12.81
C VAL A 670 -16.63 -4.44 -12.52
N ASP A 671 -15.79 -3.70 -11.82
CA ASP A 671 -14.55 -4.18 -11.19
C ASP A 671 -14.64 -4.01 -9.67
N VAL A 672 -14.40 -5.07 -8.91
CA VAL A 672 -14.40 -5.03 -7.45
C VAL A 672 -13.15 -5.67 -6.89
N SER A 673 -12.54 -4.97 -5.93
CA SER A 673 -11.28 -5.37 -5.30
C SER A 673 -11.36 -5.28 -3.78
N LYS A 674 -10.85 -6.31 -3.11
CA LYS A 674 -10.60 -6.37 -1.65
C LYS A 674 -11.75 -5.81 -0.79
N GLY A 675 -12.91 -6.44 -0.88
CA GLY A 675 -14.09 -6.04 -0.13
C GLY A 675 -15.13 -7.14 -0.03
N GLU A 676 -16.29 -6.80 0.55
CA GLU A 676 -17.45 -7.66 0.62
C GLU A 676 -18.58 -7.03 -0.19
N TYR A 677 -19.01 -7.70 -1.25
CA TYR A 677 -20.02 -7.17 -2.16
C TYR A 677 -21.18 -8.16 -2.31
N LYS A 678 -22.39 -7.63 -2.29
CA LYS A 678 -23.57 -8.40 -2.57
C LYS A 678 -24.41 -7.73 -3.66
N PHE A 679 -24.80 -8.50 -4.68
CA PHE A 679 -25.70 -8.05 -5.72
C PHE A 679 -26.97 -8.90 -5.68
N GLU A 680 -28.14 -8.25 -5.55
CA GLU A 680 -29.42 -8.96 -5.65
C GLU A 680 -29.78 -9.18 -7.13
N ILE A 681 -29.75 -8.13 -7.94
CA ILE A 681 -29.99 -8.20 -9.39
C ILE A 681 -28.86 -7.45 -10.10
N LEU A 682 -28.14 -8.16 -10.96
CA LEU A 682 -27.00 -7.64 -11.73
C LEU A 682 -27.24 -7.88 -13.24
N ASN A 683 -27.57 -6.82 -13.96
CA ASN A 683 -27.81 -6.83 -15.39
C ASN A 683 -26.75 -6.04 -16.13
N LEU A 684 -25.95 -6.72 -16.94
CA LEU A 684 -24.79 -6.18 -17.65
C LEU A 684 -24.93 -6.43 -19.14
N GLN A 685 -24.83 -5.36 -19.93
CA GLN A 685 -24.97 -5.47 -21.38
C GLN A 685 -23.92 -4.65 -22.11
N ASN A 686 -23.29 -5.27 -23.11
CA ASN A 686 -22.29 -4.63 -23.96
C ASN A 686 -21.12 -4.07 -23.13
N CYS A 687 -20.44 -4.97 -22.38
CA CYS A 687 -19.21 -4.71 -21.65
C CYS A 687 -18.03 -5.11 -22.53
N PHE A 688 -17.18 -4.16 -22.92
CA PHE A 688 -16.17 -4.43 -23.95
C PHE A 688 -15.19 -5.55 -23.57
N ASP A 689 -14.75 -5.60 -22.29
CA ASP A 689 -13.88 -6.67 -21.80
C ASP A 689 -14.66 -7.63 -20.88
N LYS A 690 -15.04 -7.23 -19.67
CA LYS A 690 -15.68 -8.13 -18.70
C LYS A 690 -17.05 -7.62 -18.24
N GLY A 691 -17.98 -8.55 -18.07
CA GLY A 691 -19.21 -8.25 -17.36
C GLY A 691 -18.90 -7.84 -15.92
N ILE A 692 -18.32 -8.74 -15.15
CA ILE A 692 -17.82 -8.44 -13.81
C ILE A 692 -16.41 -9.02 -13.61
N SER A 693 -15.52 -8.22 -13.03
CA SER A 693 -14.15 -8.51 -12.65
C SER A 693 -14.05 -8.48 -11.13
N ILE A 694 -13.64 -9.59 -10.51
CA ILE A 694 -13.57 -9.75 -9.06
C ILE A 694 -12.16 -10.14 -8.69
N GLY A 695 -11.48 -9.31 -7.89
CA GLY A 695 -10.06 -9.48 -7.58
C GLY A 695 -9.68 -9.20 -6.13
N GLU A 696 -8.43 -9.47 -5.83
CA GLU A 696 -7.72 -9.02 -4.61
C GLU A 696 -8.38 -9.46 -3.30
N SER A 697 -8.72 -10.75 -3.18
CA SER A 697 -9.36 -11.35 -2.01
C SER A 697 -10.77 -10.83 -1.71
N SER A 698 -11.52 -10.40 -2.74
CA SER A 698 -12.92 -10.01 -2.58
C SER A 698 -13.81 -11.19 -2.25
N THR A 699 -14.83 -10.95 -1.44
CA THR A 699 -15.93 -11.89 -1.22
C THR A 699 -17.19 -11.33 -1.89
N VAL A 700 -17.72 -12.08 -2.88
CA VAL A 700 -18.88 -11.61 -3.66
C VAL A 700 -20.01 -12.63 -3.66
N ARG A 701 -21.23 -12.16 -3.40
CA ARG A 701 -22.45 -12.94 -3.51
C ARG A 701 -23.40 -12.31 -4.51
N ILE A 702 -23.94 -13.11 -5.43
CA ILE A 702 -24.85 -12.63 -6.48
C ILE A 702 -26.08 -13.55 -6.50
N GLU A 703 -27.28 -12.97 -6.32
CA GLU A 703 -28.52 -13.74 -6.38
C GLU A 703 -28.93 -14.00 -7.83
N GLU A 704 -29.03 -12.95 -8.65
CA GLU A 704 -29.36 -13.08 -10.06
C GLU A 704 -28.38 -12.24 -10.91
N MET A 705 -27.74 -12.87 -11.88
CA MET A 705 -26.82 -12.23 -12.81
C MET A 705 -27.20 -12.53 -14.25
N SER A 706 -27.30 -11.50 -15.06
CA SER A 706 -27.38 -11.65 -16.52
C SER A 706 -26.30 -10.82 -17.21
N VAL A 707 -25.58 -11.44 -18.13
CA VAL A 707 -24.57 -10.78 -18.95
C VAL A 707 -24.83 -11.02 -20.41
N SER A 708 -24.78 -9.96 -21.22
CA SER A 708 -24.84 -10.08 -22.67
C SER A 708 -23.78 -9.25 -23.36
N ASP A 709 -23.25 -9.81 -24.44
CA ASP A 709 -22.33 -9.11 -25.35
C ASP A 709 -21.07 -8.57 -24.63
N SER A 710 -20.27 -9.49 -24.06
CA SER A 710 -18.96 -9.19 -23.46
C SER A 710 -17.91 -10.23 -23.85
N TYR A 711 -16.62 -9.93 -23.66
CA TYR A 711 -15.56 -10.91 -23.91
C TYR A 711 -15.56 -11.99 -22.83
N ILE A 712 -15.58 -11.61 -21.55
CA ILE A 712 -15.69 -12.50 -20.39
C ILE A 712 -16.93 -12.11 -19.59
N GLY A 713 -17.82 -13.05 -19.30
CA GLY A 713 -18.97 -12.78 -18.45
C GLY A 713 -18.58 -12.52 -16.99
N LEU A 714 -17.76 -13.40 -16.43
CA LEU A 714 -17.33 -13.38 -15.04
C LEU A 714 -15.82 -13.68 -14.94
N ALA A 715 -15.03 -12.75 -14.47
CA ALA A 715 -13.62 -12.97 -14.17
C ALA A 715 -13.39 -12.97 -12.66
N ILE A 716 -12.78 -14.05 -12.13
CA ILE A 716 -12.50 -14.21 -10.71
C ILE A 716 -10.99 -14.36 -10.54
N LYS A 717 -10.40 -13.49 -9.73
CA LYS A 717 -8.95 -13.38 -9.63
C LYS A 717 -8.50 -13.37 -8.16
N ASP A 718 -7.24 -13.71 -7.93
CA ASP A 718 -6.46 -13.23 -6.79
C ASP A 718 -7.10 -13.51 -5.42
N SER A 719 -7.23 -14.78 -5.02
CA SER A 719 -7.81 -15.24 -3.75
C SER A 719 -9.28 -14.85 -3.53
N SER A 720 -10.00 -14.41 -4.56
CA SER A 720 -11.39 -14.01 -4.41
C SER A 720 -12.33 -15.22 -4.30
N GLU A 721 -13.41 -15.04 -3.55
CA GLU A 721 -14.44 -16.06 -3.31
C GLU A 721 -15.79 -15.55 -3.82
N VAL A 722 -16.41 -16.31 -4.72
CA VAL A 722 -17.65 -15.92 -5.41
C VAL A 722 -18.70 -17.01 -5.28
N ASP A 723 -19.91 -16.63 -4.86
CA ASP A 723 -21.08 -17.49 -4.79
C ASP A 723 -22.22 -16.85 -5.60
N ILE A 724 -22.70 -17.56 -6.63
CA ILE A 724 -23.77 -17.09 -7.53
C ILE A 724 -24.93 -18.08 -7.46
N ASN A 725 -26.13 -17.57 -7.23
CA ASN A 725 -27.32 -18.41 -7.21
C ASN A 725 -27.81 -18.70 -8.63
N PHE A 726 -28.05 -17.67 -9.44
CA PHE A 726 -28.48 -17.82 -10.82
C PHE A 726 -27.64 -16.98 -11.78
N TYR A 727 -27.11 -17.62 -12.85
CA TYR A 727 -26.28 -16.95 -13.86
C TYR A 727 -26.72 -17.28 -15.28
N LYS A 728 -27.07 -16.25 -16.05
CA LYS A 728 -27.46 -16.35 -17.46
C LYS A 728 -26.53 -15.52 -18.35
N LEU A 729 -26.10 -16.13 -19.45
CA LEU A 729 -25.15 -15.51 -20.36
C LEU A 729 -25.63 -15.61 -21.81
N THR A 730 -25.39 -14.57 -22.62
CA THR A 730 -25.64 -14.57 -24.06
C THR A 730 -24.60 -13.73 -24.81
N GLY A 731 -24.16 -14.20 -25.99
CA GLY A 731 -23.25 -13.40 -26.86
C GLY A 731 -21.86 -13.14 -26.26
N THR A 732 -21.38 -14.01 -25.36
CA THR A 732 -20.12 -13.82 -24.64
C THR A 732 -19.15 -14.94 -24.95
N GLU A 733 -17.86 -14.66 -25.14
CA GLU A 733 -16.88 -15.69 -25.53
C GLU A 733 -16.54 -16.63 -24.36
N TYR A 734 -16.31 -16.09 -23.16
CA TYR A 734 -16.05 -16.87 -21.95
C TYR A 734 -17.17 -16.69 -20.94
N CYS A 735 -17.73 -17.80 -20.47
CA CYS A 735 -18.73 -17.80 -19.41
C CYS A 735 -18.11 -17.30 -18.09
N TYR A 736 -17.03 -17.94 -17.68
CA TYR A 736 -16.20 -17.50 -16.58
C TYR A 736 -14.73 -17.77 -16.85
N ALA A 737 -13.88 -16.98 -16.19
CA ALA A 737 -12.44 -17.16 -16.13
C ALA A 737 -11.94 -17.03 -14.67
N SER A 738 -11.28 -18.07 -14.15
CA SER A 738 -10.71 -18.11 -12.81
C SER A 738 -9.19 -18.22 -12.90
N TYR A 739 -8.47 -17.17 -12.44
CA TYR A 739 -7.02 -17.11 -12.58
C TYR A 739 -6.38 -16.19 -11.55
N ARG A 740 -5.08 -16.36 -11.34
CA ARG A 740 -4.25 -15.45 -10.55
C ARG A 740 -3.61 -14.42 -11.46
N LYS A 741 -3.82 -13.14 -11.19
CA LYS A 741 -3.23 -12.01 -11.91
C LYS A 741 -2.01 -11.47 -11.17
N LYS A 742 -2.05 -11.50 -9.83
CA LYS A 742 -1.04 -10.94 -8.95
C LYS A 742 -0.42 -12.03 -8.06
N GLU A 743 0.90 -12.08 -7.99
CA GLU A 743 1.63 -13.14 -7.27
C GLU A 743 1.50 -13.05 -5.73
N GLU A 744 1.13 -11.89 -5.19
CA GLU A 744 0.84 -11.70 -3.77
C GLU A 744 -0.47 -12.33 -3.31
N PHE A 745 -1.25 -12.91 -4.22
CA PHE A 745 -2.49 -13.62 -3.92
C PHE A 745 -2.41 -15.12 -4.23
N GLY A 746 -3.36 -15.84 -3.71
CA GLY A 746 -3.58 -17.27 -3.95
C GLY A 746 -4.65 -17.54 -5.01
N PRO A 747 -5.10 -18.79 -5.11
CA PRO A 747 -6.15 -19.23 -6.02
C PRO A 747 -7.51 -18.66 -5.65
N SER A 748 -8.41 -18.59 -6.61
CA SER A 748 -9.79 -18.13 -6.44
C SER A 748 -10.78 -19.29 -6.27
N LYS A 749 -11.94 -18.98 -5.68
CA LYS A 749 -13.03 -19.92 -5.44
C LYS A 749 -14.32 -19.44 -6.09
N LEU A 750 -14.94 -20.31 -6.88
CA LEU A 750 -16.22 -20.06 -7.55
C LEU A 750 -17.23 -21.14 -7.20
N LYS A 751 -18.42 -20.72 -6.81
CA LYS A 751 -19.60 -21.58 -6.70
C LYS A 751 -20.74 -20.95 -7.49
N ILE A 752 -21.36 -21.74 -8.40
CA ILE A 752 -22.56 -21.34 -9.13
C ILE A 752 -23.61 -22.43 -8.93
N ASN A 753 -24.77 -22.06 -8.43
CA ASN A 753 -25.85 -23.02 -8.17
C ASN A 753 -26.63 -23.36 -9.45
N GLN A 754 -26.90 -22.36 -10.29
CA GLN A 754 -27.59 -22.56 -11.59
C GLN A 754 -26.93 -21.69 -12.65
N VAL A 755 -26.47 -22.29 -13.74
CA VAL A 755 -25.80 -21.58 -14.83
C VAL A 755 -26.36 -21.95 -16.19
N ASN A 756 -26.46 -20.93 -17.05
CA ASN A 756 -26.70 -21.11 -18.48
C ASN A 756 -25.64 -20.35 -19.27
N CYS A 757 -24.56 -21.02 -19.61
CA CYS A 757 -23.45 -20.47 -20.40
C CYS A 757 -23.65 -20.55 -21.91
N ASN A 758 -24.73 -21.20 -22.40
CA ASN A 758 -24.87 -21.55 -23.81
C ASN A 758 -23.60 -22.25 -24.34
N ASP A 759 -23.05 -21.78 -25.47
CA ASP A 759 -21.85 -22.34 -26.11
C ASP A 759 -20.55 -21.61 -25.71
N SER A 760 -20.58 -20.78 -24.65
CA SER A 760 -19.41 -20.00 -24.19
C SER A 760 -18.36 -20.90 -23.54
N LYS A 761 -17.07 -20.55 -23.74
CA LYS A 761 -15.93 -21.25 -23.15
C LYS A 761 -15.85 -20.99 -21.65
N THR A 762 -15.12 -21.86 -20.96
CA THR A 762 -14.72 -21.64 -19.56
C THR A 762 -13.21 -21.71 -19.43
N PHE A 763 -12.64 -20.97 -18.50
CA PHE A 763 -11.22 -21.06 -18.19
C PHE A 763 -11.02 -21.13 -16.67
N SER A 764 -10.12 -22.02 -16.23
CA SER A 764 -9.70 -22.07 -14.83
C SER A 764 -8.24 -22.51 -14.73
N GLN A 765 -7.49 -21.86 -13.87
CA GLN A 765 -6.18 -22.37 -13.48
C GLN A 765 -6.35 -23.63 -12.61
N PRO A 766 -5.39 -24.58 -12.66
CA PRO A 766 -5.53 -25.87 -12.00
C PRO A 766 -5.74 -25.83 -10.48
N ASP A 767 -5.31 -24.77 -9.82
CA ASP A 767 -5.41 -24.57 -8.37
C ASP A 767 -6.67 -23.84 -7.93
N SER A 768 -7.48 -23.33 -8.85
CA SER A 768 -8.76 -22.71 -8.55
C SER A 768 -9.78 -23.77 -8.11
N PHE A 769 -10.60 -23.43 -7.11
CA PHE A 769 -11.68 -24.30 -6.64
C PHE A 769 -13.01 -23.87 -7.26
N ILE A 770 -13.56 -24.72 -8.16
CA ILE A 770 -14.77 -24.39 -8.92
C ILE A 770 -15.83 -25.47 -8.71
N VAL A 771 -17.00 -25.05 -8.30
CA VAL A 771 -18.21 -25.88 -8.18
C VAL A 771 -19.33 -25.23 -8.99
N VAL A 772 -19.71 -25.87 -10.07
CA VAL A 772 -20.80 -25.41 -10.93
C VAL A 772 -21.84 -26.53 -11.02
N SER A 773 -23.09 -26.22 -10.69
CA SER A 773 -24.21 -27.13 -10.83
C SER A 773 -24.96 -26.73 -12.08
N ASP A 774 -24.95 -27.61 -13.10
CA ASP A 774 -25.74 -27.44 -14.31
C ASP A 774 -27.18 -27.85 -14.04
N ASP A 775 -28.15 -27.02 -14.36
CA ASP A 775 -29.52 -27.46 -14.59
C ASP A 775 -29.55 -28.21 -15.91
N SER A 776 -29.56 -29.55 -15.85
CA SER A 776 -29.80 -30.44 -16.99
C SER A 776 -31.25 -30.41 -17.39
#